data_6899b52ca17406a995a44f1b9cd89fc2
#
_entry.id   6899b52ca17406a995a44f1b9cd89fc2
#
_cell.length_a   1.000
_cell.length_b   1.000
_cell.length_c   1.000
_cell.angle_alpha   90.00
_cell.angle_beta   90.00
_cell.angle_gamma   90.00
#
_symmetry.space_group_name_H-M   'P 1'
#
loop_
_entity.id
_entity.type
_entity.pdbx_description
1 polymer ?
#
loop_
_entity_poly.entity_id
_entity_poly.type
_entity_poly.pdbx_seq_one_letter_code
_entity_poly.pdbx_strand_id
1 'polypeptide(L)'
;MKRLFISLVALCAVACQGGAEREVVDYVNNRIGNISHLLVPTYPTNQLPNSMLRMNPDHNEFTTDRMGGLPLNVPSHRQGSVLMMMPFVGEEVPARYDYRYDHEQTAPYRYSVYLDDFGIVVDYAPATRSALFSLKFEQPGKRHVQLRSGGELYAEGNAMWGWDNYHGTKHYFFLEFDSAPTSFSGKDGDAVRYASFDEALVAVKARYGVSYISADQARKNLQDEITHYDIEQVVAEGRAAWNDALGQIRVVGGTEDERTTFYTALYRCHERMINISEDGRYYSAWDGQIHDDEGTPFWTDDWVWDTYHALHPLQTILNPEAQSQKLASYIRMYRQSGWVPTFPTVFGDAHCMNGNHAAAMFADALAKGIEFDVEAAFEGMHHTVLTESMIPWYRGAKTSLDDFYHANGWFPALAEGEQESVKEVNSFENRQSVAVTLAASYDDWCIAQLARKAGREEDYRFHIERSFNYRHLFNKETGFFHPKDAEGEFIEPFDYIFSGGTGARAYYDENNAWTYIWDVHHNIADLIALFGSKERFTAKLDELFKQGLTTSKWQYYAKLPDSSGGVGQYVMGNEPSFHIPYLYCYAGEPWKTQKRVRMLMESWFRNDLMGICGDEDGGGMSAFYVFSAMGFYPVTAGMPYYVIGSPLFSEVEIALDNGNTFRIVAENNSKENKYIQSATLNGKPYTKTYFSHEDILSGGELRLQMGNRPCYTWGVGEDDIPPSGGR
;
A
#
# COMPACT_ATOMS: atom_id res chain seq x y z
N MET A 1 -5.65 85.91 13.03
CA MET A 1 -4.81 84.84 13.65
C MET A 1 -5.67 83.65 13.86
N LYS A 2 -5.61 82.71 12.88
CA LYS A 2 -6.28 81.36 12.98
C LYS A 2 -5.19 80.37 13.02
N ARG A 3 -5.05 79.58 14.09
CA ARG A 3 -4.12 78.47 14.22
C ARG A 3 -4.78 77.24 13.63
N LEU A 4 -4.13 76.66 12.62
CA LEU A 4 -4.49 75.32 12.03
C LEU A 4 -3.89 74.28 12.94
N PHE A 5 -4.70 73.37 13.47
CA PHE A 5 -4.26 72.14 14.08
C PHE A 5 -4.23 71.04 12.98
N ILE A 6 -3.04 70.55 12.67
CA ILE A 6 -2.87 69.35 11.82
C ILE A 6 -2.76 68.16 12.77
N SER A 7 -3.80 67.33 12.79
CA SER A 7 -3.78 66.03 13.48
C SER A 7 -3.06 65.02 12.57
N LEU A 8 -1.91 64.56 13.05
CA LEU A 8 -1.16 63.45 12.43
C LEU A 8 -1.83 62.14 12.89
N VAL A 9 -2.58 61.46 12.00
CA VAL A 9 -3.05 60.10 12.23
C VAL A 9 -1.90 59.16 11.79
N ALA A 10 -1.23 58.59 12.76
CA ALA A 10 -0.27 57.52 12.52
C ALA A 10 -1.03 56.22 12.16
N LEU A 11 -1.06 55.84 10.90
CA LEU A 11 -1.45 54.50 10.45
C LEU A 11 -0.36 53.54 10.89
N CYS A 12 -0.59 52.77 11.95
CA CYS A 12 0.19 51.55 12.19
C CYS A 12 -0.19 50.51 11.12
N ALA A 13 0.58 50.41 10.05
CA ALA A 13 0.56 49.27 9.17
C ALA A 13 1.15 48.09 9.95
N VAL A 14 0.31 47.20 10.47
CA VAL A 14 0.71 45.88 10.89
C VAL A 14 1.06 45.14 9.59
N ALA A 15 2.35 45.07 9.29
CA ALA A 15 2.85 44.16 8.26
C ALA A 15 2.62 42.73 8.75
N CYS A 16 1.51 42.11 8.35
CA CYS A 16 1.42 40.68 8.31
C CYS A 16 2.53 40.22 7.34
N GLN A 17 3.62 39.68 7.89
CA GLN A 17 4.51 38.82 7.12
C GLN A 17 3.63 37.59 6.74
N GLY A 18 3.08 37.62 5.53
CA GLY A 18 2.52 36.46 4.90
C GLY A 18 3.69 35.51 4.65
N GLY A 19 3.88 34.55 5.55
CA GLY A 19 4.64 33.36 5.22
C GLY A 19 4.00 32.74 3.97
N ALA A 20 4.79 32.35 2.99
CA ALA A 20 4.28 31.60 1.85
C ALA A 20 3.48 30.39 2.42
N GLU A 21 2.28 30.17 1.93
CA GLU A 21 1.45 29.05 2.33
C GLU A 21 2.25 27.77 2.06
N ARG A 22 2.39 26.90 3.07
CA ARG A 22 3.18 25.67 2.97
C ARG A 22 2.53 24.74 1.95
N GLU A 23 3.28 24.31 0.96
CA GLU A 23 2.78 23.37 -0.04
C GLU A 23 2.53 21.99 0.57
N VAL A 24 1.63 21.20 -0.03
CA VAL A 24 1.20 19.92 0.56
C VAL A 24 2.34 18.90 0.68
N VAL A 25 3.27 18.91 -0.25
CA VAL A 25 4.45 18.02 -0.21
C VAL A 25 5.39 18.33 0.96
N ASP A 26 5.38 19.54 1.50
CA ASP A 26 6.18 19.92 2.67
C ASP A 26 5.70 19.29 3.98
N TYR A 27 4.51 18.69 3.98
CA TYR A 27 4.01 17.89 5.09
C TYR A 27 4.48 16.44 5.02
N VAL A 28 5.03 15.96 3.91
CA VAL A 28 5.48 14.57 3.80
C VAL A 28 6.74 14.35 4.65
N ASN A 29 6.67 13.39 5.56
CA ASN A 29 7.78 12.89 6.33
C ASN A 29 7.95 11.39 6.03
N ASN A 30 8.71 11.06 4.98
CA ASN A 30 8.92 9.67 4.56
C ASN A 30 9.76 8.82 5.55
N ARG A 31 10.18 9.40 6.68
CA ARG A 31 10.79 8.68 7.79
C ARG A 31 9.78 8.08 8.79
N ILE A 32 8.49 8.39 8.68
CA ILE A 32 7.46 7.78 9.54
C ILE A 32 7.47 6.26 9.34
N GLY A 33 7.68 5.50 10.43
CA GLY A 33 7.69 4.04 10.40
C GLY A 33 9.04 3.41 10.00
N ASN A 34 10.13 4.19 9.84
CA ASN A 34 11.45 3.64 9.48
C ASN A 34 12.08 2.79 10.59
N ILE A 35 11.47 2.69 11.75
CA ILE A 35 11.86 1.79 12.83
C ILE A 35 10.68 0.91 13.21
N SER A 36 10.89 -0.41 13.17
CA SER A 36 9.94 -1.39 13.70
C SER A 36 10.65 -2.34 14.65
N HIS A 37 9.98 -2.76 15.73
CA HIS A 37 10.53 -3.71 16.68
C HIS A 37 10.18 -5.17 16.40
N LEU A 38 9.15 -5.42 15.61
CA LEU A 38 8.63 -6.77 15.35
C LEU A 38 8.59 -7.09 13.87
N LEU A 39 8.18 -6.14 13.06
CA LEU A 39 7.85 -6.32 11.65
C LEU A 39 8.78 -5.49 10.76
N VAL A 40 8.53 -5.47 9.47
CA VAL A 40 9.38 -4.74 8.51
C VAL A 40 9.14 -3.24 8.62
N PRO A 41 10.19 -2.41 8.77
CA PRO A 41 10.03 -0.96 8.76
C PRO A 41 9.64 -0.45 7.36
N THR A 42 9.03 0.73 7.30
CA THR A 42 8.95 1.49 6.05
C THR A 42 10.32 2.04 5.68
N TYR A 43 10.50 2.40 4.42
CA TYR A 43 11.73 2.98 3.92
C TYR A 43 11.53 4.45 3.53
N PRO A 44 12.55 5.31 3.66
CA PRO A 44 12.49 6.70 3.24
C PRO A 44 12.66 6.79 1.72
N THR A 45 11.73 6.20 0.98
CA THR A 45 11.80 6.07 -0.47
C THR A 45 11.75 7.42 -1.17
N ASN A 46 12.63 7.59 -2.15
CA ASN A 46 12.68 8.74 -3.04
C ASN A 46 12.23 8.27 -4.43
N GLN A 47 11.09 8.75 -4.88
CA GLN A 47 10.50 8.42 -6.17
C GLN A 47 9.50 9.50 -6.59
N LEU A 48 9.08 9.53 -7.85
CA LEU A 48 7.90 10.28 -8.29
C LEU A 48 6.63 9.43 -8.17
N PRO A 49 5.43 10.02 -8.22
CA PRO A 49 4.19 9.26 -8.11
C PRO A 49 4.13 8.08 -9.08
N ASN A 50 3.97 6.87 -8.54
CA ASN A 50 3.87 5.61 -9.29
C ASN A 50 5.02 5.35 -10.30
N SER A 51 6.21 5.94 -10.09
CA SER A 51 7.34 5.84 -11.00
C SER A 51 8.02 4.48 -10.91
N MET A 52 8.61 4.07 -12.03
CA MET A 52 9.40 2.85 -12.15
C MET A 52 10.71 2.93 -11.36
N LEU A 53 11.33 4.11 -11.30
CA LEU A 53 12.55 4.33 -10.55
C LEU A 53 12.24 4.78 -9.14
N ARG A 54 12.84 4.11 -8.18
CA ARG A 54 12.84 4.50 -6.77
C ARG A 54 14.17 4.19 -6.12
N MET A 55 14.56 4.96 -5.15
CA MET A 55 15.78 4.81 -4.39
C MET A 55 15.51 5.00 -2.89
N ASN A 56 16.09 4.17 -2.09
CA ASN A 56 16.38 4.42 -0.69
C ASN A 56 17.79 3.90 -0.40
N PRO A 57 18.53 4.48 0.55
CA PRO A 57 19.85 3.99 0.91
C PRO A 57 19.78 2.54 1.41
N ASP A 58 20.88 1.80 1.20
CA ASP A 58 20.98 0.40 1.64
C ASP A 58 21.25 0.35 3.15
N HIS A 59 20.19 0.26 3.93
CA HIS A 59 20.19 0.11 5.38
C HIS A 59 19.62 -1.24 5.79
N ASN A 60 20.25 -1.87 6.77
CA ASN A 60 19.62 -2.93 7.55
C ASN A 60 18.92 -2.27 8.75
N GLU A 61 17.64 -2.01 8.65
CA GLU A 61 16.86 -1.30 9.65
C GLU A 61 17.46 0.08 10.05
N PHE A 62 16.66 1.11 10.10
CA PHE A 62 17.12 2.49 10.37
C PHE A 62 17.56 2.72 11.85
N THR A 63 17.99 1.67 12.52
CA THR A 63 18.53 1.67 13.89
C THR A 63 20.05 1.70 13.93
N THR A 64 20.73 1.67 12.79
CA THR A 64 22.20 1.76 12.69
C THR A 64 22.66 3.08 12.10
N ASP A 65 23.90 3.48 12.39
CA ASP A 65 24.59 4.62 11.78
C ASP A 65 25.40 4.22 10.53
N ARG A 66 24.95 3.15 9.83
CA ARG A 66 25.69 2.53 8.73
C ARG A 66 24.79 2.31 7.51
N MET A 67 25.38 2.48 6.33
CA MET A 67 24.77 2.12 5.07
C MET A 67 25.72 1.37 4.15
N GLY A 68 25.21 0.43 3.37
CA GLY A 68 25.99 -0.36 2.41
C GLY A 68 26.26 0.35 1.08
N GLY A 69 25.48 1.36 0.73
CA GLY A 69 25.60 2.11 -0.50
C GLY A 69 24.28 2.76 -0.95
N LEU A 70 24.29 3.23 -2.20
CA LEU A 70 23.19 3.94 -2.84
C LEU A 70 22.74 3.15 -4.08
N PRO A 71 21.65 2.38 -4.03
CA PRO A 71 21.20 1.62 -5.20
C PRO A 71 20.70 2.57 -6.28
N LEU A 72 20.93 2.23 -7.55
CA LEU A 72 20.35 2.98 -8.67
C LEU A 72 18.84 2.68 -8.82
N ASN A 73 18.39 1.50 -8.38
CA ASN A 73 16.97 1.19 -8.30
C ASN A 73 16.67 0.20 -7.18
N VAL A 74 15.45 0.29 -6.62
CA VAL A 74 14.89 -0.64 -5.64
C VAL A 74 13.64 -1.26 -6.27
N PRO A 75 13.73 -2.47 -6.83
CA PRO A 75 12.63 -3.08 -7.60
C PRO A 75 11.42 -3.49 -6.75
N SER A 76 11.63 -3.77 -5.48
CA SER A 76 10.56 -4.14 -4.54
C SER A 76 10.75 -3.39 -3.21
N HIS A 77 9.64 -3.06 -2.54
CA HIS A 77 9.72 -2.16 -1.38
C HIS A 77 10.39 -2.76 -0.15
N ARG A 78 10.34 -4.05 0.06
CA ARG A 78 10.97 -4.69 1.22
C ARG A 78 12.38 -5.15 0.97
N GLN A 79 12.74 -5.36 -0.28
CA GLN A 79 14.00 -6.02 -0.62
C GLN A 79 14.45 -5.60 -2.02
N GLY A 80 15.74 -5.77 -2.26
CA GLY A 80 16.24 -5.78 -3.60
C GLY A 80 16.78 -4.46 -4.07
N SER A 81 17.92 -4.09 -3.49
CA SER A 81 18.78 -3.09 -4.12
C SER A 81 19.46 -3.69 -5.33
N VAL A 82 19.40 -3.03 -6.46
CA VAL A 82 20.14 -3.40 -7.68
C VAL A 82 21.07 -2.28 -8.11
N LEU A 83 22.20 -2.63 -8.74
CA LEU A 83 23.15 -1.66 -9.28
C LEU A 83 23.67 -0.71 -8.19
N MET A 84 24.33 -1.24 -7.18
CA MET A 84 24.79 -0.48 -6.02
C MET A 84 25.90 0.50 -6.41
N MET A 85 25.68 1.79 -6.15
CA MET A 85 26.67 2.84 -6.30
C MET A 85 27.35 3.15 -4.96
N MET A 86 28.68 3.21 -4.97
CA MET A 86 29.51 3.41 -3.78
C MET A 86 30.64 4.40 -4.11
N PRO A 87 30.48 5.69 -3.78
CA PRO A 87 31.56 6.68 -3.93
C PRO A 87 32.63 6.50 -2.82
N PHE A 88 33.89 6.72 -3.16
CA PHE A 88 34.99 6.72 -2.19
C PHE A 88 36.15 7.63 -2.58
N VAL A 89 37.02 7.93 -1.63
CA VAL A 89 38.21 8.73 -1.80
C VAL A 89 39.45 7.95 -1.33
N GLY A 90 40.52 7.97 -2.09
CA GLY A 90 41.82 7.38 -1.72
C GLY A 90 42.45 6.53 -2.82
N GLU A 91 43.59 5.90 -2.51
CA GLU A 91 44.32 5.04 -3.47
C GLU A 91 43.86 3.59 -3.43
N GLU A 92 43.31 3.15 -2.31
CA GLU A 92 42.91 1.77 -2.10
C GLU A 92 41.39 1.62 -2.18
N VAL A 93 40.93 0.64 -2.94
CA VAL A 93 39.52 0.27 -3.00
C VAL A 93 39.11 -0.35 -1.66
N PRO A 94 38.06 0.14 -0.99
CA PRO A 94 37.59 -0.44 0.25
C PRO A 94 37.24 -1.92 0.06
N ALA A 95 37.72 -2.78 0.98
CA ALA A 95 37.38 -4.20 0.96
C ALA A 95 35.89 -4.45 1.24
N ARG A 96 35.28 -3.56 1.99
CA ARG A 96 33.87 -3.53 2.33
C ARG A 96 33.37 -2.11 2.40
N TYR A 97 32.16 -1.88 1.91
CA TYR A 97 31.46 -0.63 2.10
C TYR A 97 30.49 -0.77 3.28
N ASP A 98 30.67 0.11 4.27
CA ASP A 98 29.92 0.16 5.51
C ASP A 98 30.07 1.59 6.03
N TYR A 99 29.46 2.53 5.27
CA TYR A 99 29.64 3.95 5.51
C TYR A 99 29.04 4.37 6.84
N ARG A 100 29.81 5.11 7.65
CA ARG A 100 29.23 6.01 8.63
C ARG A 100 28.68 7.21 7.89
N TYR A 101 27.56 7.71 8.36
CA TYR A 101 26.92 8.85 7.73
C TYR A 101 26.30 9.79 8.76
N ASP A 102 26.14 11.05 8.37
CA ASP A 102 25.49 12.10 9.15
C ASP A 102 24.68 13.03 8.21
N HIS A 103 23.95 13.97 8.80
CA HIS A 103 23.20 15.01 8.07
C HIS A 103 22.22 14.47 7.03
N GLU A 104 21.69 13.27 7.24
CA GLU A 104 20.70 12.69 6.34
C GLU A 104 19.42 13.54 6.28
N GLN A 105 19.04 13.91 5.07
CA GLN A 105 17.79 14.59 4.76
C GLN A 105 17.08 13.85 3.63
N THR A 106 15.78 13.63 3.79
CA THR A 106 15.00 12.91 2.81
C THR A 106 13.63 13.57 2.62
N ALA A 107 13.23 13.67 1.37
CA ALA A 107 11.90 14.06 0.91
C ALA A 107 11.57 13.18 -0.31
N PRO A 108 10.33 13.01 -0.72
CA PRO A 108 9.98 12.14 -1.85
C PRO A 108 10.79 12.41 -3.14
N TYR A 109 11.17 13.65 -3.35
CA TYR A 109 11.83 14.18 -4.55
C TYR A 109 13.32 14.54 -4.35
N ARG A 110 13.89 14.31 -3.15
CA ARG A 110 15.30 14.61 -2.86
C ARG A 110 15.82 13.77 -1.72
N TYR A 111 17.04 13.29 -1.84
CA TYR A 111 17.81 12.67 -0.78
C TYR A 111 19.17 13.36 -0.64
N SER A 112 19.64 13.61 0.58
CA SER A 112 20.98 14.16 0.83
C SER A 112 21.58 13.52 2.07
N VAL A 113 22.90 13.23 2.03
CA VAL A 113 23.62 12.62 3.15
C VAL A 113 25.12 12.98 3.10
N TYR A 114 25.75 13.04 4.26
CA TYR A 114 27.21 13.14 4.40
C TYR A 114 27.80 11.76 4.75
N LEU A 115 28.72 11.27 3.93
CA LEU A 115 29.44 10.02 4.16
C LEU A 115 30.73 10.33 4.92
N ASP A 116 30.77 10.10 6.24
CA ASP A 116 31.83 10.49 7.15
C ASP A 116 33.18 9.91 6.78
N ASP A 117 33.22 8.63 6.40
CA ASP A 117 34.47 7.88 6.16
C ASP A 117 35.30 8.46 5.01
N PHE A 118 34.64 9.13 4.07
CA PHE A 118 35.28 9.68 2.85
C PHE A 118 35.06 11.17 2.66
N GLY A 119 34.34 11.85 3.57
CA GLY A 119 34.02 13.27 3.44
C GLY A 119 33.30 13.60 2.13
N ILE A 120 32.23 12.88 1.85
CA ILE A 120 31.45 13.05 0.62
C ILE A 120 30.05 13.51 0.98
N VAL A 121 29.62 14.66 0.46
CA VAL A 121 28.21 15.06 0.43
C VAL A 121 27.58 14.45 -0.80
N VAL A 122 26.58 13.63 -0.60
CA VAL A 122 25.72 13.06 -1.65
C VAL A 122 24.44 13.85 -1.71
N ASP A 123 24.01 14.23 -2.89
CA ASP A 123 22.70 14.81 -3.17
C ASP A 123 22.08 14.06 -4.36
N TYR A 124 20.77 13.73 -4.27
CA TYR A 124 20.06 12.89 -5.23
C TYR A 124 18.68 13.45 -5.52
N ALA A 125 18.28 13.41 -6.79
CA ALA A 125 16.92 13.75 -7.22
C ALA A 125 16.41 12.80 -8.30
N PRO A 126 15.24 12.18 -8.11
CA PRO A 126 14.62 11.26 -9.08
C PRO A 126 13.74 11.98 -10.09
N ALA A 127 13.64 11.38 -11.29
CA ALA A 127 12.56 11.55 -12.26
C ALA A 127 11.79 10.21 -12.38
N THR A 128 11.05 9.99 -13.47
CA THR A 128 10.18 8.79 -13.60
C THR A 128 10.98 7.50 -13.84
N ARG A 129 12.01 7.57 -14.73
CA ARG A 129 12.87 6.45 -15.12
C ARG A 129 14.35 6.81 -15.06
N SER A 130 14.66 8.01 -14.62
CA SER A 130 16.01 8.53 -14.53
C SER A 130 16.23 9.30 -13.22
N ALA A 131 17.49 9.57 -12.89
CA ALA A 131 17.83 10.38 -11.72
C ALA A 131 19.20 11.04 -11.87
N LEU A 132 19.47 11.97 -10.97
CA LEU A 132 20.72 12.71 -10.91
C LEU A 132 21.34 12.63 -9.51
N PHE A 133 22.58 12.17 -9.43
CA PHE A 133 23.46 12.32 -8.26
C PHE A 133 24.41 13.49 -8.40
N SER A 134 24.66 14.19 -7.30
CA SER A 134 25.76 15.13 -7.14
C SER A 134 26.63 14.70 -5.96
N LEU A 135 27.89 14.41 -6.23
CA LEU A 135 28.88 13.93 -5.26
C LEU A 135 29.92 15.03 -5.03
N LYS A 136 29.86 15.72 -3.89
CA LYS A 136 30.83 16.76 -3.53
C LYS A 136 31.86 16.17 -2.58
N PHE A 137 33.14 16.25 -2.93
CA PHE A 137 34.26 15.70 -2.20
C PHE A 137 34.94 16.79 -1.34
N GLU A 138 34.99 16.59 -0.06
CA GLU A 138 35.57 17.54 0.90
C GLU A 138 36.95 17.11 1.40
N GLN A 139 37.29 15.82 1.27
CA GLN A 139 38.63 15.31 1.62
C GLN A 139 39.54 15.28 0.38
N PRO A 140 40.88 15.48 0.57
CA PRO A 140 41.85 15.33 -0.50
C PRO A 140 42.04 13.86 -0.90
N GLY A 141 42.46 13.60 -2.15
CA GLY A 141 42.73 12.25 -2.67
C GLY A 141 41.99 12.00 -3.98
N LYS A 142 42.26 10.87 -4.64
CA LYS A 142 41.58 10.47 -5.86
C LYS A 142 40.09 10.20 -5.57
N ARG A 143 39.22 10.63 -6.47
CA ARG A 143 37.79 10.47 -6.41
C ARG A 143 37.39 9.26 -7.21
N HIS A 144 36.50 8.45 -6.65
CA HIS A 144 36.02 7.23 -7.29
C HIS A 144 34.52 7.09 -7.14
N VAL A 145 33.89 6.56 -8.20
CA VAL A 145 32.50 6.10 -8.16
C VAL A 145 32.49 4.65 -8.60
N GLN A 146 32.26 3.74 -7.67
CA GLN A 146 32.15 2.31 -7.94
C GLN A 146 30.69 1.93 -8.17
N LEU A 147 30.47 1.08 -9.17
CA LEU A 147 29.22 0.33 -9.36
C LEU A 147 29.48 -1.14 -9.11
N ARG A 148 28.52 -1.78 -8.42
CA ARG A 148 28.42 -3.22 -8.23
C ARG A 148 27.11 -3.71 -8.80
N SER A 149 27.14 -4.84 -9.48
CA SER A 149 26.02 -5.50 -10.10
C SER A 149 26.08 -6.99 -9.88
N GLY A 150 24.94 -7.69 -9.89
CA GLY A 150 24.86 -9.14 -10.04
C GLY A 150 24.96 -9.61 -11.49
N GLY A 151 25.13 -8.70 -12.44
CA GLY A 151 25.28 -8.94 -13.88
C GLY A 151 26.59 -8.40 -14.43
N GLU A 152 26.52 -7.63 -15.52
CA GLU A 152 27.66 -7.16 -16.28
C GLU A 152 27.71 -5.63 -16.36
N LEU A 153 28.92 -5.07 -16.23
CA LEU A 153 29.19 -3.63 -16.34
C LEU A 153 30.14 -3.32 -17.48
N TYR A 154 29.86 -2.26 -18.22
CA TYR A 154 30.65 -1.74 -19.33
C TYR A 154 30.96 -0.25 -19.07
N ALA A 155 32.04 0.26 -19.69
CA ALA A 155 32.40 1.67 -19.54
C ALA A 155 33.22 2.17 -20.73
N GLU A 156 32.87 3.37 -21.25
CA GLU A 156 33.60 4.08 -22.30
C GLU A 156 33.33 5.58 -22.22
N GLY A 157 34.34 6.38 -22.50
CA GLY A 157 34.22 7.85 -22.51
C GLY A 157 33.91 8.41 -21.12
N ASN A 158 32.74 8.99 -20.95
CA ASN A 158 32.24 9.48 -19.66
C ASN A 158 31.03 8.67 -19.16
N ALA A 159 30.81 7.45 -19.69
CA ALA A 159 29.63 6.66 -19.37
C ALA A 159 29.97 5.27 -18.83
N MET A 160 29.03 4.74 -18.04
CA MET A 160 28.96 3.35 -17.61
C MET A 160 27.55 2.81 -17.90
N TRP A 161 27.45 1.55 -18.33
CA TRP A 161 26.17 0.90 -18.57
C TRP A 161 26.25 -0.59 -18.29
N GLY A 162 25.13 -1.24 -18.26
CA GLY A 162 25.06 -2.68 -18.01
C GLY A 162 23.72 -3.12 -17.48
N TRP A 163 23.74 -4.20 -16.72
CA TRP A 163 22.53 -4.76 -16.14
C TRP A 163 22.83 -5.48 -14.82
N ASP A 164 21.82 -5.57 -14.00
CA ASP A 164 21.80 -6.37 -12.78
C ASP A 164 20.68 -7.42 -12.88
N ASN A 165 20.70 -8.41 -12.02
CA ASN A 165 19.69 -9.46 -11.98
C ASN A 165 18.95 -9.45 -10.63
N TYR A 166 17.64 -9.35 -10.70
CA TYR A 166 16.78 -9.50 -9.54
C TYR A 166 15.72 -10.55 -9.79
N HIS A 167 15.81 -11.68 -9.11
CA HIS A 167 14.91 -12.85 -9.28
C HIS A 167 14.68 -13.28 -10.74
N GLY A 168 15.71 -13.22 -11.58
CA GLY A 168 15.64 -13.59 -12.99
C GLY A 168 15.28 -12.46 -13.95
N THR A 169 14.81 -11.33 -13.45
CA THR A 169 14.54 -10.14 -14.27
C THR A 169 15.77 -9.26 -14.37
N LYS A 170 16.12 -8.85 -15.59
CA LYS A 170 17.23 -7.94 -15.83
C LYS A 170 16.82 -6.49 -15.62
N HIS A 171 17.61 -5.78 -14.85
CA HIS A 171 17.51 -4.34 -14.62
C HIS A 171 18.68 -3.67 -15.34
N TYR A 172 18.40 -3.02 -16.45
CA TYR A 172 19.39 -2.29 -17.24
C TYR A 172 19.53 -0.87 -16.74
N PHE A 173 20.73 -0.29 -16.93
CA PHE A 173 20.99 1.11 -16.68
C PHE A 173 21.94 1.69 -17.71
N PHE A 174 21.91 3.00 -17.84
CA PHE A 174 22.91 3.81 -18.51
C PHE A 174 23.19 5.06 -17.64
N LEU A 175 24.47 5.26 -17.28
CA LEU A 175 24.91 6.34 -16.41
C LEU A 175 25.97 7.19 -17.15
N GLU A 176 25.86 8.51 -17.06
CA GLU A 176 26.76 9.46 -17.67
C GLU A 176 27.25 10.48 -16.64
N PHE A 177 28.56 10.70 -16.61
CA PHE A 177 29.21 11.71 -15.76
C PHE A 177 29.30 13.06 -16.45
N ASP A 178 29.23 14.16 -15.68
CA ASP A 178 29.47 15.54 -16.16
C ASP A 178 30.93 15.80 -16.49
N SER A 179 31.84 15.01 -15.92
CA SER A 179 33.29 15.08 -16.08
C SER A 179 33.84 13.75 -16.57
N ALA A 180 34.77 13.78 -17.54
CA ALA A 180 35.38 12.55 -18.03
C ALA A 180 36.26 11.90 -16.94
N PRO A 181 36.07 10.61 -16.64
CA PRO A 181 36.98 9.87 -15.77
C PRO A 181 38.41 9.82 -16.35
N THR A 182 39.39 9.83 -15.47
CA THR A 182 40.82 9.63 -15.86
C THR A 182 41.11 8.18 -16.21
N SER A 183 40.33 7.25 -15.66
CA SER A 183 40.42 5.82 -15.94
C SER A 183 39.19 5.08 -15.43
N PHE A 184 38.98 3.87 -15.98
CA PHE A 184 38.04 2.87 -15.42
C PHE A 184 38.83 1.67 -14.93
N SER A 185 38.38 1.08 -13.82
CA SER A 185 38.89 -0.20 -13.30
C SER A 185 38.26 -1.40 -14.02
N GLY A 186 38.92 -2.53 -13.94
CA GLY A 186 38.39 -3.81 -14.43
C GLY A 186 38.31 -3.88 -15.96
N LYS A 187 37.54 -4.85 -16.44
CA LYS A 187 37.28 -5.12 -17.86
C LYS A 187 35.79 -5.07 -18.15
N ASP A 188 35.44 -4.88 -19.41
CA ASP A 188 34.05 -5.00 -19.85
C ASP A 188 33.49 -6.39 -19.51
N GLY A 189 32.29 -6.40 -18.91
CA GLY A 189 31.63 -7.59 -18.41
C GLY A 189 31.93 -7.91 -16.94
N ASP A 190 32.85 -7.21 -16.26
CA ASP A 190 33.07 -7.41 -14.83
C ASP A 190 31.86 -6.91 -14.01
N ALA A 191 31.50 -7.65 -12.96
CA ALA A 191 30.39 -7.30 -12.06
C ALA A 191 30.68 -6.11 -11.12
N VAL A 192 31.94 -5.67 -11.04
CA VAL A 192 32.38 -4.54 -10.22
C VAL A 192 33.34 -3.68 -11.05
N ARG A 193 32.98 -2.42 -11.21
CA ARG A 193 33.84 -1.44 -11.88
C ARG A 193 33.76 -0.08 -11.17
N TYR A 194 34.81 0.70 -11.25
CA TYR A 194 34.78 2.09 -10.79
C TYR A 194 35.41 3.05 -11.80
N ALA A 195 34.81 4.24 -11.86
CA ALA A 195 35.36 5.40 -12.56
C ALA A 195 36.24 6.17 -11.58
N SER A 196 37.45 6.59 -12.02
CA SER A 196 38.38 7.41 -11.25
C SER A 196 38.44 8.82 -11.85
N PHE A 197 38.50 9.82 -10.99
CA PHE A 197 38.53 11.24 -11.41
C PHE A 197 39.74 11.96 -10.82
N ASP A 198 40.08 13.10 -11.46
CA ASP A 198 41.14 13.97 -10.98
C ASP A 198 40.86 14.47 -9.55
N GLU A 199 41.88 14.47 -8.70
CA GLU A 199 41.79 14.93 -7.31
C GLU A 199 41.48 16.43 -7.15
N ALA A 200 41.67 17.23 -8.24
CA ALA A 200 41.29 18.63 -8.27
C ALA A 200 39.78 18.87 -8.43
N LEU A 201 39.02 17.87 -8.87
CA LEU A 201 37.56 17.99 -9.00
C LEU A 201 36.91 18.09 -7.61
N VAL A 202 36.18 19.16 -7.38
CA VAL A 202 35.43 19.40 -6.13
C VAL A 202 34.16 18.58 -6.09
N ALA A 203 33.54 18.34 -7.23
CA ALA A 203 32.33 17.54 -7.35
C ALA A 203 32.32 16.74 -8.65
N VAL A 204 31.60 15.63 -8.66
CA VAL A 204 31.26 14.83 -9.82
C VAL A 204 29.76 14.64 -9.82
N LYS A 205 29.11 14.87 -10.95
CA LYS A 205 27.68 14.62 -11.11
C LYS A 205 27.50 13.43 -12.04
N ALA A 206 26.52 12.57 -11.69
CA ALA A 206 26.17 11.38 -12.45
C ALA A 206 24.66 11.36 -12.69
N ARG A 207 24.23 11.49 -13.93
CA ARG A 207 22.84 11.26 -14.32
C ARG A 207 22.68 9.88 -14.91
N TYR A 208 21.57 9.24 -14.65
CA TYR A 208 21.35 7.88 -15.15
C TYR A 208 19.89 7.62 -15.46
N GLY A 209 19.65 6.66 -16.34
CA GLY A 209 18.34 6.07 -16.60
C GLY A 209 18.38 4.58 -16.34
N VAL A 210 17.18 4.02 -16.03
CA VAL A 210 16.95 2.60 -15.83
C VAL A 210 15.94 2.07 -16.85
N SER A 211 15.98 0.76 -17.10
CA SER A 211 15.05 0.09 -18.02
C SER A 211 14.93 -1.40 -17.69
N TYR A 212 13.76 -1.96 -17.96
CA TYR A 212 13.56 -3.42 -17.99
C TYR A 212 13.75 -4.03 -19.40
N ILE A 213 13.97 -3.20 -20.43
CA ILE A 213 14.07 -3.61 -21.84
C ILE A 213 15.53 -3.78 -22.27
N SER A 214 16.36 -2.72 -22.13
CA SER A 214 17.76 -2.72 -22.54
C SER A 214 18.55 -1.52 -22.01
N ALA A 215 19.89 -1.59 -22.09
CA ALA A 215 20.75 -0.44 -21.76
C ALA A 215 20.55 0.74 -22.74
N ASP A 216 20.24 0.48 -24.01
CA ASP A 216 19.91 1.52 -24.98
C ASP A 216 18.58 2.21 -24.64
N GLN A 217 17.61 1.46 -24.17
CA GLN A 217 16.35 2.04 -23.67
C GLN A 217 16.60 2.85 -22.39
N ALA A 218 17.42 2.38 -21.47
CA ALA A 218 17.82 3.15 -20.28
C ALA A 218 18.50 4.47 -20.66
N ARG A 219 19.38 4.45 -21.70
CA ARG A 219 19.97 5.66 -22.24
C ARG A 219 18.94 6.61 -22.81
N LYS A 220 17.96 6.10 -23.56
CA LYS A 220 16.88 6.91 -24.10
C LYS A 220 16.01 7.53 -22.99
N ASN A 221 15.63 6.76 -21.99
CA ASN A 221 14.89 7.24 -20.83
C ASN A 221 15.61 8.42 -20.16
N LEU A 222 16.93 8.30 -19.97
CA LEU A 222 17.76 9.40 -19.45
C LEU A 222 17.71 10.63 -20.35
N GLN A 223 17.87 10.46 -21.66
CA GLN A 223 17.90 11.56 -22.61
C GLN A 223 16.56 12.30 -22.73
N ASP A 224 15.47 11.59 -22.54
CA ASP A 224 14.12 12.16 -22.61
C ASP A 224 13.77 12.94 -21.33
N GLU A 225 14.27 12.52 -20.16
CA GLU A 225 13.87 13.09 -18.87
C GLU A 225 14.89 14.09 -18.29
N ILE A 226 16.21 13.77 -18.31
CA ILE A 226 17.24 14.62 -17.70
C ILE A 226 18.32 14.92 -18.72
N THR A 227 18.25 16.09 -19.36
CA THR A 227 19.20 16.53 -20.39
C THR A 227 20.38 17.34 -19.84
N HIS A 228 20.40 17.64 -18.56
CA HIS A 228 21.33 18.55 -17.87
C HIS A 228 21.87 17.96 -16.57
N TYR A 229 22.76 18.69 -15.90
CA TYR A 229 23.33 18.33 -14.60
C TYR A 229 22.95 19.35 -13.50
N ASP A 230 21.80 19.98 -13.61
CA ASP A 230 21.26 20.88 -12.59
C ASP A 230 20.30 20.12 -11.68
N ILE A 231 20.77 19.78 -10.47
CA ILE A 231 20.00 18.99 -9.52
C ILE A 231 18.80 19.77 -8.96
N GLU A 232 18.93 21.10 -8.83
CA GLU A 232 17.84 21.92 -8.30
C GLU A 232 16.65 22.00 -9.28
N GLN A 233 16.93 21.89 -10.58
CA GLN A 233 15.85 21.78 -11.57
C GLN A 233 15.11 20.45 -11.43
N VAL A 234 15.82 19.32 -11.31
CA VAL A 234 15.18 18.00 -11.11
C VAL A 234 14.38 17.97 -9.82
N VAL A 235 14.92 18.54 -8.74
CA VAL A 235 14.22 18.71 -7.45
C VAL A 235 12.94 19.53 -7.62
N ALA A 236 12.97 20.63 -8.35
CA ALA A 236 11.80 21.48 -8.56
C ALA A 236 10.70 20.77 -9.36
N GLU A 237 11.09 20.00 -10.38
CA GLU A 237 10.16 19.19 -11.19
C GLU A 237 9.52 18.07 -10.36
N GLY A 238 10.32 17.35 -9.57
CA GLY A 238 9.82 16.31 -8.66
C GLY A 238 8.90 16.86 -7.57
N ARG A 239 9.24 18.03 -7.01
CA ARG A 239 8.41 18.73 -6.04
C ARG A 239 7.06 19.13 -6.64
N ALA A 240 7.03 19.63 -7.87
CA ALA A 240 5.82 19.99 -8.57
C ALA A 240 4.91 18.78 -8.83
N ALA A 241 5.49 17.65 -9.27
CA ALA A 241 4.75 16.41 -9.50
C ALA A 241 4.07 15.90 -8.21
N TRP A 242 4.76 15.97 -7.08
CA TRP A 242 4.18 15.59 -5.79
C TRP A 242 3.12 16.56 -5.29
N ASN A 243 3.30 17.86 -5.47
CA ASN A 243 2.26 18.83 -5.13
C ASN A 243 0.99 18.65 -5.95
N ASP A 244 1.10 18.24 -7.20
CA ASP A 244 -0.05 17.92 -8.07
C ASP A 244 -0.79 16.68 -7.52
N ALA A 245 -0.07 15.57 -7.33
CA ALA A 245 -0.66 14.31 -6.85
C ALA A 245 -1.30 14.44 -5.46
N LEU A 246 -0.58 15.02 -4.49
CA LEU A 246 -1.06 15.17 -3.12
C LEU A 246 -2.13 16.27 -2.98
N GLY A 247 -2.11 17.26 -3.87
CA GLY A 247 -3.02 18.39 -3.89
C GLY A 247 -4.45 18.02 -4.28
N GLN A 248 -4.69 16.80 -4.79
CA GLN A 248 -6.04 16.29 -5.06
C GLN A 248 -6.89 16.20 -3.77
N ILE A 249 -6.25 16.01 -2.61
CA ILE A 249 -6.94 16.04 -1.31
C ILE A 249 -6.36 17.16 -0.47
N ARG A 250 -7.22 18.12 -0.08
CA ARG A 250 -6.87 19.19 0.83
C ARG A 250 -7.59 19.02 2.16
N VAL A 251 -6.87 19.22 3.26
CA VAL A 251 -7.42 19.12 4.62
C VAL A 251 -7.23 20.42 5.37
N VAL A 252 -8.24 20.79 6.17
CA VAL A 252 -8.23 21.98 7.03
C VAL A 252 -8.46 21.55 8.48
N GLY A 253 -7.78 22.21 9.41
CA GLY A 253 -7.81 21.84 10.82
C GLY A 253 -6.81 20.73 11.15
N GLY A 254 -7.04 20.05 12.27
CA GLY A 254 -6.05 19.12 12.83
C GLY A 254 -4.77 19.80 13.30
N THR A 255 -3.89 19.05 13.92
CA THR A 255 -2.53 19.48 14.30
C THR A 255 -1.58 19.39 13.10
N GLU A 256 -0.39 19.96 13.22
CA GLU A 256 0.66 19.80 12.20
C GLU A 256 1.08 18.34 12.05
N ASP A 257 1.22 17.62 13.16
CA ASP A 257 1.55 16.19 13.15
C ASP A 257 0.47 15.34 12.45
N GLU A 258 -0.80 15.64 12.67
CA GLU A 258 -1.91 14.96 11.99
C GLU A 258 -1.89 15.21 10.48
N ARG A 259 -1.62 16.45 10.04
CA ARG A 259 -1.45 16.75 8.60
C ARG A 259 -0.22 16.06 8.02
N THR A 260 0.90 16.05 8.75
CA THR A 260 2.12 15.36 8.35
C THR A 260 1.88 13.86 8.20
N THR A 261 1.22 13.23 9.15
CA THR A 261 0.84 11.81 9.07
C THR A 261 -0.09 11.55 7.89
N PHE A 262 -1.07 12.42 7.65
CA PHE A 262 -2.03 12.30 6.55
C PHE A 262 -1.35 12.38 5.18
N TYR A 263 -0.57 13.43 4.93
CA TYR A 263 0.10 13.59 3.63
C TYR A 263 1.21 12.57 3.42
N THR A 264 1.84 12.07 4.50
CA THR A 264 2.78 10.94 4.38
C THR A 264 2.05 9.64 4.02
N ALA A 265 0.89 9.37 4.61
CA ALA A 265 0.08 8.22 4.22
C ALA A 265 -0.42 8.35 2.77
N LEU A 266 -0.88 9.54 2.36
CA LEU A 266 -1.31 9.80 0.98
C LEU A 266 -0.13 9.65 -0.02
N TYR A 267 1.08 10.10 0.35
CA TYR A 267 2.31 9.85 -0.42
C TYR A 267 2.50 8.35 -0.66
N ARG A 268 2.39 7.50 0.37
CA ARG A 268 2.54 6.05 0.24
C ARG A 268 1.48 5.40 -0.64
N CYS A 269 0.28 5.98 -0.71
CA CYS A 269 -0.76 5.52 -1.65
C CYS A 269 -0.40 5.74 -3.13
N HIS A 270 0.69 6.46 -3.44
CA HIS A 270 1.24 6.67 -4.78
C HIS A 270 2.60 5.97 -5.00
N GLU A 271 3.07 5.14 -4.06
CA GLU A 271 4.28 4.34 -4.27
C GLU A 271 4.05 3.12 -5.16
N ARG A 272 2.80 2.59 -5.21
CA ARG A 272 2.38 1.39 -5.97
C ARG A 272 1.00 1.57 -6.59
N MET A 273 0.66 0.79 -7.57
CA MET A 273 1.52 0.05 -8.51
C MET A 273 2.42 1.02 -9.29
N ILE A 274 3.48 0.50 -9.90
CA ILE A 274 4.39 1.27 -10.75
C ILE A 274 4.08 1.06 -12.24
N ASN A 275 4.20 2.12 -13.03
CA ASN A 275 4.12 2.06 -14.49
C ASN A 275 5.50 1.71 -15.07
N ILE A 276 5.62 0.56 -15.75
CA ILE A 276 6.86 0.10 -16.37
C ILE A 276 6.86 0.16 -17.90
N SER A 277 5.90 0.85 -18.51
CA SER A 277 5.94 1.12 -19.95
C SER A 277 7.06 2.09 -20.32
N GLU A 278 7.79 1.76 -21.37
CA GLU A 278 8.91 2.49 -21.90
C GLU A 278 8.75 2.66 -23.41
N ASP A 279 8.47 3.86 -23.89
CA ASP A 279 8.26 4.14 -25.32
C ASP A 279 7.16 3.28 -25.97
N GLY A 280 6.04 3.09 -25.30
CA GLY A 280 4.93 2.28 -25.82
C GLY A 280 5.18 0.78 -25.77
N ARG A 281 6.19 0.32 -25.02
CA ARG A 281 6.55 -1.09 -24.83
C ARG A 281 6.80 -1.39 -23.35
N TYR A 282 6.71 -2.66 -22.98
CA TYR A 282 7.08 -3.12 -21.63
C TYR A 282 7.70 -4.52 -21.68
N TYR A 283 8.56 -4.82 -20.72
CA TYR A 283 9.01 -6.19 -20.47
C TYR A 283 8.01 -6.90 -19.56
N SER A 284 7.57 -8.08 -19.95
CA SER A 284 6.71 -8.92 -19.12
C SER A 284 7.51 -10.07 -18.49
N ALA A 285 7.50 -10.12 -17.16
CA ALA A 285 8.10 -11.24 -16.44
C ALA A 285 7.23 -12.52 -16.47
N TRP A 286 5.98 -12.43 -16.94
CA TRP A 286 5.06 -13.58 -17.03
C TRP A 286 5.37 -14.53 -18.18
N ASP A 287 5.94 -14.04 -19.28
CA ASP A 287 6.37 -14.83 -20.43
C ASP A 287 7.81 -14.55 -20.90
N GLY A 288 8.50 -13.61 -20.23
CA GLY A 288 9.88 -13.24 -20.51
C GLY A 288 10.05 -12.46 -21.83
N GLN A 289 9.00 -11.83 -22.35
CA GLN A 289 9.01 -11.11 -23.63
C GLN A 289 8.82 -9.61 -23.47
N ILE A 290 9.20 -8.86 -24.50
CA ILE A 290 8.89 -7.44 -24.64
C ILE A 290 7.65 -7.34 -25.53
N HIS A 291 6.65 -6.60 -25.04
CA HIS A 291 5.39 -6.35 -25.72
C HIS A 291 5.19 -4.88 -26.04
N ASP A 292 4.42 -4.57 -27.07
CA ASP A 292 3.82 -3.25 -27.28
C ASP A 292 2.70 -3.04 -26.25
N ASP A 293 2.59 -1.86 -25.68
CA ASP A 293 1.55 -1.52 -24.71
C ASP A 293 0.23 -1.07 -25.36
N GLU A 294 0.21 -0.95 -26.70
CA GLU A 294 -0.96 -0.59 -27.51
C GLU A 294 -1.60 0.72 -27.03
N GLY A 295 -0.82 1.63 -26.46
CA GLY A 295 -1.26 2.90 -25.91
C GLY A 295 -1.92 2.83 -24.54
N THR A 296 -1.90 1.64 -23.89
CA THR A 296 -2.34 1.44 -22.51
C THR A 296 -1.16 1.00 -21.67
N PRO A 297 -0.63 1.84 -20.79
CA PRO A 297 0.54 1.52 -19.97
C PRO A 297 0.40 0.21 -19.19
N PHE A 298 1.54 -0.47 -18.99
CA PHE A 298 1.60 -1.70 -18.20
C PHE A 298 2.08 -1.39 -16.78
N TRP A 299 1.27 -1.84 -15.82
CA TRP A 299 1.47 -1.64 -14.40
C TRP A 299 1.78 -2.95 -13.69
N THR A 300 2.69 -2.91 -12.72
CA THR A 300 3.03 -4.07 -11.88
C THR A 300 3.45 -3.60 -10.47
N ASP A 301 3.91 -4.53 -9.62
CA ASP A 301 4.30 -4.29 -8.23
C ASP A 301 3.09 -3.94 -7.37
N ASP A 302 2.21 -4.92 -7.20
CA ASP A 302 1.01 -4.82 -6.37
C ASP A 302 0.98 -5.90 -5.30
N TRP A 303 0.49 -5.56 -4.15
CA TRP A 303 0.28 -6.44 -3.02
C TRP A 303 -1.21 -6.54 -2.77
N VAL A 304 -1.89 -7.22 -3.70
CA VAL A 304 -3.35 -7.12 -3.81
C VAL A 304 -4.09 -7.71 -2.60
N TRP A 305 -3.47 -8.64 -1.85
CA TRP A 305 -4.01 -9.11 -0.57
C TRP A 305 -4.20 -7.96 0.44
N ASP A 306 -3.31 -6.97 0.40
CA ASP A 306 -3.30 -5.79 1.25
C ASP A 306 -4.07 -4.63 0.60
N THR A 307 -3.81 -4.37 -0.67
CA THR A 307 -4.21 -3.14 -1.37
C THR A 307 -5.69 -3.12 -1.78
N TYR A 308 -6.33 -4.29 -1.94
CA TYR A 308 -7.75 -4.34 -2.31
C TYR A 308 -8.67 -3.75 -1.24
N HIS A 309 -8.27 -3.76 0.04
CA HIS A 309 -9.07 -3.26 1.14
C HIS A 309 -9.36 -1.76 1.05
N ALA A 310 -8.37 -0.97 0.63
CA ALA A 310 -8.50 0.48 0.64
C ALA A 310 -7.73 1.20 -0.49
N LEU A 311 -6.54 0.74 -0.88
CA LEU A 311 -5.72 1.47 -1.86
C LEU A 311 -6.38 1.50 -3.24
N HIS A 312 -6.80 0.35 -3.78
CA HIS A 312 -7.52 0.32 -5.06
C HIS A 312 -8.85 1.09 -4.99
N PRO A 313 -9.68 0.95 -3.92
CA PRO A 313 -10.84 1.81 -3.73
C PRO A 313 -10.51 3.32 -3.70
N LEU A 314 -9.38 3.74 -3.15
CA LEU A 314 -8.93 5.13 -3.17
C LEU A 314 -8.58 5.59 -4.59
N GLN A 315 -7.88 4.73 -5.34
CA GLN A 315 -7.50 5.02 -6.73
C GLN A 315 -8.72 5.17 -7.65
N THR A 316 -9.84 4.48 -7.38
CA THR A 316 -11.08 4.70 -8.14
C THR A 316 -11.66 6.11 -7.98
N ILE A 317 -11.29 6.81 -6.90
CA ILE A 317 -11.68 8.21 -6.65
C ILE A 317 -10.66 9.17 -7.26
N LEU A 318 -9.36 8.94 -7.00
CA LEU A 318 -8.30 9.89 -7.33
C LEU A 318 -7.76 9.74 -8.76
N ASN A 319 -7.65 8.51 -9.28
CA ASN A 319 -7.00 8.22 -10.55
C ASN A 319 -7.76 7.11 -11.32
N PRO A 320 -9.01 7.36 -11.74
CA PRO A 320 -9.85 6.35 -12.39
C PRO A 320 -9.25 5.81 -13.68
N GLU A 321 -8.54 6.64 -14.47
CA GLU A 321 -7.85 6.21 -15.69
C GLU A 321 -6.69 5.27 -15.37
N ALA A 322 -5.81 5.63 -14.42
CA ALA A 322 -4.73 4.75 -13.99
C ALA A 322 -5.27 3.44 -13.40
N GLN A 323 -6.39 3.47 -12.69
CA GLN A 323 -7.04 2.27 -12.18
C GLN A 323 -7.51 1.36 -13.32
N SER A 324 -8.12 1.92 -14.38
CA SER A 324 -8.48 1.17 -15.61
C SER A 324 -7.25 0.50 -16.26
N GLN A 325 -6.13 1.21 -16.36
CA GLN A 325 -4.87 0.69 -16.91
C GLN A 325 -4.27 -0.43 -16.05
N LYS A 326 -4.37 -0.34 -14.72
CA LYS A 326 -3.94 -1.39 -13.78
C LYS A 326 -4.76 -2.67 -14.00
N LEU A 327 -6.07 -2.56 -14.13
CA LEU A 327 -6.96 -3.69 -14.45
C LEU A 327 -6.60 -4.34 -15.79
N ALA A 328 -6.34 -3.54 -16.83
CA ALA A 328 -5.88 -4.04 -18.13
C ALA A 328 -4.55 -4.78 -18.01
N SER A 329 -3.66 -4.36 -17.10
CA SER A 329 -2.39 -5.05 -16.85
C SER A 329 -2.59 -6.42 -16.22
N TYR A 330 -3.50 -6.57 -15.26
CA TYR A 330 -3.85 -7.89 -14.71
C TYR A 330 -4.43 -8.84 -15.76
N ILE A 331 -5.26 -8.34 -16.68
CA ILE A 331 -5.79 -9.11 -17.80
C ILE A 331 -4.66 -9.57 -18.74
N ARG A 332 -3.66 -8.71 -19.00
CA ARG A 332 -2.47 -9.08 -19.79
C ARG A 332 -1.63 -10.13 -19.08
N MET A 333 -1.41 -10.00 -17.77
CA MET A 333 -0.70 -11.00 -16.96
C MET A 333 -1.38 -12.37 -17.04
N TYR A 334 -2.72 -12.42 -16.96
CA TYR A 334 -3.49 -13.63 -17.19
C TYR A 334 -3.25 -14.22 -18.59
N ARG A 335 -3.36 -13.41 -19.63
CA ARG A 335 -3.17 -13.87 -21.02
C ARG A 335 -1.76 -14.39 -21.28
N GLN A 336 -0.75 -13.89 -20.57
CA GLN A 336 0.65 -14.28 -20.72
C GLN A 336 1.05 -15.49 -19.86
N SER A 337 0.44 -15.68 -18.69
CA SER A 337 0.81 -16.76 -17.76
C SER A 337 -0.22 -17.89 -17.63
N GLY A 338 -1.47 -17.65 -18.04
CA GLY A 338 -2.60 -18.57 -17.88
C GLY A 338 -3.39 -18.41 -16.60
N TRP A 339 -2.88 -17.64 -15.59
CA TRP A 339 -3.59 -17.36 -14.35
C TRP A 339 -3.49 -15.86 -13.99
N VAL A 340 -4.54 -15.34 -13.37
CA VAL A 340 -4.52 -13.98 -12.80
C VAL A 340 -3.60 -14.01 -11.58
N PRO A 341 -2.61 -13.11 -11.47
CA PRO A 341 -1.67 -13.15 -10.35
C PRO A 341 -2.33 -12.80 -9.01
N THR A 342 -1.81 -13.39 -7.94
CA THR A 342 -2.19 -13.09 -6.56
C THR A 342 -1.30 -12.00 -5.95
N PHE A 343 -0.06 -11.87 -6.43
CA PHE A 343 0.91 -10.91 -5.89
C PHE A 343 1.93 -10.49 -6.97
N PRO A 344 1.49 -9.69 -7.97
CA PRO A 344 2.34 -9.32 -9.10
C PRO A 344 3.50 -8.43 -8.67
N THR A 345 4.70 -8.76 -9.16
CA THR A 345 5.94 -8.03 -8.97
C THR A 345 6.62 -7.77 -10.32
N VAL A 346 7.74 -7.05 -10.32
CA VAL A 346 8.54 -6.85 -11.54
C VAL A 346 9.21 -8.13 -12.06
N PHE A 347 9.23 -9.19 -11.26
CA PHE A 347 9.81 -10.50 -11.62
C PHE A 347 8.75 -11.61 -11.82
N GLY A 348 7.47 -11.26 -11.87
CA GLY A 348 6.35 -12.17 -12.01
C GLY A 348 5.46 -12.21 -10.77
N ASP A 349 4.72 -13.31 -10.61
CA ASP A 349 3.88 -13.50 -9.43
C ASP A 349 4.70 -14.07 -8.28
N ALA A 350 4.81 -13.33 -7.19
CA ALA A 350 5.43 -13.83 -5.95
C ALA A 350 4.55 -14.89 -5.25
N HIS A 351 3.26 -14.94 -5.59
CA HIS A 351 2.27 -15.88 -5.07
C HIS A 351 2.29 -15.99 -3.53
N CYS A 352 2.31 -14.83 -2.89
CA CYS A 352 2.25 -14.71 -1.44
C CYS A 352 0.80 -14.75 -0.95
N MET A 353 0.61 -15.04 0.34
CA MET A 353 -0.67 -14.98 1.04
C MET A 353 -1.71 -15.97 0.51
N ASN A 354 -2.97 -15.77 0.82
CA ASN A 354 -4.11 -16.58 0.39
C ASN A 354 -5.11 -15.73 -0.42
N GLY A 355 -6.09 -16.39 -1.06
CA GLY A 355 -7.14 -15.75 -1.85
C GLY A 355 -6.68 -15.26 -3.23
N ASN A 356 -7.67 -14.90 -4.05
CA ASN A 356 -7.49 -14.35 -5.40
C ASN A 356 -8.13 -12.96 -5.47
N HIS A 357 -7.69 -12.05 -4.58
CA HIS A 357 -8.36 -10.75 -4.33
C HIS A 357 -8.27 -9.74 -5.48
N ALA A 358 -7.59 -10.08 -6.58
CA ALA A 358 -7.80 -9.40 -7.85
C ALA A 358 -9.29 -9.38 -8.25
N ALA A 359 -10.07 -10.42 -7.84
CA ALA A 359 -11.52 -10.45 -8.00
C ALA A 359 -12.20 -9.26 -7.31
N ALA A 360 -11.78 -8.91 -6.09
CA ALA A 360 -12.32 -7.78 -5.35
C ALA A 360 -11.98 -6.45 -6.02
N MET A 361 -10.75 -6.30 -6.52
CA MET A 361 -10.32 -5.12 -7.28
C MET A 361 -11.15 -4.94 -8.57
N PHE A 362 -11.39 -6.00 -9.35
CA PHE A 362 -12.24 -5.96 -10.53
C PHE A 362 -13.70 -5.64 -10.19
N ALA A 363 -14.25 -6.30 -9.16
CA ALA A 363 -15.63 -6.07 -8.73
C ALA A 363 -15.85 -4.64 -8.21
N ASP A 364 -14.89 -4.08 -7.48
CA ASP A 364 -14.94 -2.70 -6.98
C ASP A 364 -14.93 -1.69 -8.12
N ALA A 365 -14.03 -1.87 -9.08
CA ALA A 365 -13.96 -1.05 -10.28
C ALA A 365 -15.26 -1.11 -11.11
N LEU A 366 -15.81 -2.33 -11.28
CA LEU A 366 -17.10 -2.53 -11.95
C LEU A 366 -18.24 -1.77 -11.26
N ALA A 367 -18.34 -1.91 -9.92
CA ALA A 367 -19.39 -1.28 -9.13
C ALA A 367 -19.31 0.26 -9.16
N LYS A 368 -18.12 0.81 -9.36
CA LYS A 368 -17.81 2.24 -9.39
C LYS A 368 -17.73 2.84 -10.81
N GLY A 369 -18.01 2.05 -11.83
CA GLY A 369 -18.10 2.51 -13.21
C GLY A 369 -16.75 2.75 -13.91
N ILE A 370 -15.66 2.18 -13.38
CA ILE A 370 -14.35 2.17 -14.06
C ILE A 370 -14.44 1.27 -15.30
N GLU A 371 -13.96 1.73 -16.42
CA GLU A 371 -14.00 0.98 -17.69
C GLU A 371 -12.84 -0.03 -17.77
N PHE A 372 -13.14 -1.28 -18.12
CA PHE A 372 -12.19 -2.35 -18.43
C PHE A 372 -12.88 -3.50 -19.18
N ASP A 373 -12.10 -4.45 -19.71
CA ASP A 373 -12.60 -5.64 -20.37
C ASP A 373 -13.17 -6.64 -19.35
N VAL A 374 -14.47 -6.46 -19.02
CA VAL A 374 -15.19 -7.26 -18.02
C VAL A 374 -15.26 -8.74 -18.40
N GLU A 375 -15.42 -9.06 -19.69
CA GLU A 375 -15.48 -10.44 -20.17
C GLU A 375 -14.14 -11.14 -19.94
N ALA A 376 -13.03 -10.50 -20.33
CA ALA A 376 -11.69 -11.06 -20.11
C ALA A 376 -11.33 -11.17 -18.62
N ALA A 377 -11.74 -10.19 -17.79
CA ALA A 377 -11.54 -10.25 -16.34
C ALA A 377 -12.32 -11.42 -15.73
N PHE A 378 -13.59 -11.60 -16.13
CA PHE A 378 -14.40 -12.74 -15.72
C PHE A 378 -13.75 -14.06 -16.15
N GLU A 379 -13.40 -14.22 -17.42
CA GLU A 379 -12.76 -15.45 -17.92
C GLU A 379 -11.48 -15.77 -17.18
N GLY A 380 -10.62 -14.75 -16.94
CA GLY A 380 -9.37 -14.91 -16.20
C GLY A 380 -9.59 -15.37 -14.76
N MET A 381 -10.46 -14.69 -14.03
CA MET A 381 -10.75 -15.03 -12.64
C MET A 381 -11.43 -16.40 -12.51
N HIS A 382 -12.45 -16.66 -13.33
CA HIS A 382 -13.15 -17.96 -13.35
C HIS A 382 -12.20 -19.11 -13.65
N HIS A 383 -11.32 -18.96 -14.66
CA HIS A 383 -10.32 -19.96 -14.99
C HIS A 383 -9.34 -20.16 -13.83
N THR A 384 -8.81 -19.09 -13.25
CA THR A 384 -7.82 -19.15 -12.19
C THR A 384 -8.35 -19.91 -10.97
N VAL A 385 -9.50 -19.51 -10.41
CA VAL A 385 -10.05 -20.16 -9.20
C VAL A 385 -10.51 -21.60 -9.40
N LEU A 386 -10.65 -22.07 -10.66
CA LEU A 386 -11.01 -23.44 -10.97
C LEU A 386 -9.81 -24.34 -11.36
N THR A 387 -8.66 -23.77 -11.64
CA THR A 387 -7.52 -24.55 -12.19
C THR A 387 -6.22 -24.36 -11.44
N GLU A 388 -6.01 -23.23 -10.78
CA GLU A 388 -4.87 -22.96 -9.91
C GLU A 388 -5.15 -23.48 -8.48
N SER A 389 -4.11 -23.78 -7.74
CA SER A 389 -4.21 -24.23 -6.35
C SER A 389 -4.52 -23.05 -5.42
N MET A 390 -5.34 -23.31 -4.42
CA MET A 390 -5.67 -22.36 -3.33
C MET A 390 -4.67 -22.43 -2.16
N ILE A 391 -3.64 -23.31 -2.25
CA ILE A 391 -2.63 -23.45 -1.20
C ILE A 391 -1.81 -22.16 -1.12
N PRO A 392 -1.76 -21.48 0.05
CA PRO A 392 -0.97 -20.28 0.23
C PRO A 392 0.52 -20.50 -0.11
N TRP A 393 1.16 -19.51 -0.75
CA TRP A 393 2.58 -19.56 -1.12
C TRP A 393 2.96 -20.68 -2.11
N TYR A 394 1.98 -21.24 -2.79
CA TYR A 394 2.21 -22.25 -3.84
C TYR A 394 1.52 -21.84 -5.14
N ARG A 395 2.32 -21.64 -6.19
CA ARG A 395 1.82 -21.39 -7.55
C ARG A 395 1.89 -22.69 -8.37
N GLY A 396 0.76 -23.19 -8.75
CA GLY A 396 0.66 -24.41 -9.53
C GLY A 396 -0.77 -24.91 -9.72
N ALA A 397 -0.90 -26.01 -10.46
CA ALA A 397 -2.19 -26.62 -10.69
C ALA A 397 -2.81 -27.17 -9.38
N LYS A 398 -4.11 -27.35 -9.39
CA LYS A 398 -4.88 -27.91 -8.28
C LYS A 398 -4.29 -29.19 -7.70
N THR A 399 -4.42 -29.33 -6.42
CA THR A 399 -4.05 -30.49 -5.62
C THR A 399 -5.30 -31.24 -5.10
N SER A 400 -5.10 -32.28 -4.32
CA SER A 400 -6.21 -32.99 -3.65
C SER A 400 -6.95 -32.13 -2.64
N LEU A 401 -6.31 -31.07 -2.06
CA LEU A 401 -6.95 -30.13 -1.15
C LEU A 401 -7.94 -29.22 -1.89
N ASP A 402 -7.56 -28.78 -3.08
CA ASP A 402 -8.42 -27.98 -3.95
C ASP A 402 -9.64 -28.77 -4.43
N ASP A 403 -9.43 -30.02 -4.85
CA ASP A 403 -10.51 -30.92 -5.26
C ASP A 403 -11.46 -31.20 -4.09
N PHE A 404 -10.94 -31.34 -2.87
CA PHE A 404 -11.76 -31.45 -1.66
C PHE A 404 -12.63 -30.20 -1.43
N TYR A 405 -12.03 -29.00 -1.51
CA TYR A 405 -12.76 -27.73 -1.35
C TYR A 405 -13.88 -27.60 -2.39
N HIS A 406 -13.59 -27.89 -3.65
CA HIS A 406 -14.59 -27.81 -4.72
C HIS A 406 -15.76 -28.78 -4.53
N ALA A 407 -15.51 -29.92 -3.89
CA ALA A 407 -16.55 -30.91 -3.62
C ALA A 407 -17.37 -30.64 -2.34
N ASN A 408 -16.75 -30.04 -1.32
CA ASN A 408 -17.32 -29.96 0.03
C ASN A 408 -17.62 -28.53 0.52
N GLY A 409 -16.95 -27.52 -0.06
CA GLY A 409 -17.17 -26.11 0.28
C GLY A 409 -16.34 -25.58 1.45
N TRP A 410 -15.35 -26.32 1.96
CA TRP A 410 -14.36 -25.82 2.92
C TRP A 410 -12.99 -26.47 2.67
N PHE A 411 -11.93 -25.76 3.03
CA PHE A 411 -10.56 -26.26 2.93
C PHE A 411 -10.25 -27.09 4.19
N PRO A 412 -9.80 -28.36 4.06
CA PRO A 412 -9.74 -29.26 5.20
C PRO A 412 -8.53 -28.96 6.08
N ALA A 413 -8.76 -28.87 7.39
CA ALA A 413 -7.72 -28.67 8.40
C ALA A 413 -7.11 -30.01 8.84
N LEU A 414 -5.94 -29.93 9.48
CA LEU A 414 -5.32 -31.00 10.24
C LEU A 414 -5.42 -30.71 11.72
N ALA A 415 -5.63 -31.74 12.56
CA ALA A 415 -5.53 -31.62 14.00
C ALA A 415 -4.08 -31.34 14.43
N GLU A 416 -3.88 -30.78 15.62
CA GLU A 416 -2.54 -30.50 16.13
C GLU A 416 -1.73 -31.80 16.25
N GLY A 417 -0.56 -31.84 15.61
CA GLY A 417 0.34 -33.00 15.59
C GLY A 417 0.11 -33.97 14.45
N GLU A 418 -0.93 -33.80 13.64
CA GLU A 418 -1.08 -34.53 12.39
C GLU A 418 0.00 -34.12 11.36
N GLN A 419 0.44 -35.08 10.58
CA GLN A 419 1.47 -34.86 9.56
C GLN A 419 0.85 -34.44 8.23
N GLU A 420 1.36 -33.33 7.67
CA GLU A 420 0.99 -32.91 6.32
C GLU A 420 1.44 -33.95 5.28
N SER A 421 0.53 -34.36 4.42
CA SER A 421 0.77 -35.34 3.36
C SER A 421 0.85 -34.72 1.96
N VAL A 422 0.39 -33.47 1.81
CA VAL A 422 0.41 -32.72 0.55
C VAL A 422 1.71 -31.93 0.47
N LYS A 423 2.59 -32.32 -0.43
CA LYS A 423 3.96 -31.81 -0.52
C LYS A 423 4.05 -30.34 -0.96
N GLU A 424 2.98 -29.83 -1.57
CA GLU A 424 2.83 -28.46 -2.03
C GLU A 424 2.58 -27.46 -0.88
N VAL A 425 2.13 -27.96 0.27
CA VAL A 425 1.91 -27.13 1.45
C VAL A 425 3.24 -26.71 2.05
N ASN A 426 3.47 -25.40 2.15
CA ASN A 426 4.65 -24.84 2.77
C ASN A 426 4.67 -25.16 4.26
N SER A 427 5.82 -25.60 4.79
CA SER A 427 5.95 -26.04 6.17
C SER A 427 5.81 -24.92 7.22
N PHE A 428 5.98 -23.66 6.85
CA PHE A 428 5.78 -22.50 7.71
C PHE A 428 4.39 -21.92 7.53
N GLU A 429 3.96 -21.71 6.29
CA GLU A 429 2.66 -21.09 5.96
C GLU A 429 1.48 -22.04 6.19
N ASN A 430 1.70 -23.34 6.17
CA ASN A 430 0.69 -24.37 6.37
C ASN A 430 -0.51 -24.25 5.43
N ARG A 431 -1.70 -24.75 5.86
CA ARG A 431 -2.92 -24.77 5.04
C ARG A 431 -3.76 -23.52 5.11
N GLN A 432 -3.69 -22.77 6.20
CA GLN A 432 -4.53 -21.61 6.47
C GLN A 432 -6.02 -21.90 6.20
N SER A 433 -6.49 -23.05 6.62
CA SER A 433 -7.73 -23.67 6.13
C SER A 433 -8.99 -22.81 6.30
N VAL A 434 -9.10 -22.04 7.38
CA VAL A 434 -10.20 -21.11 7.61
C VAL A 434 -10.04 -19.88 6.72
N ALA A 435 -8.85 -19.24 6.73
CA ALA A 435 -8.58 -18.05 5.94
C ALA A 435 -8.82 -18.30 4.44
N VAL A 436 -8.31 -19.41 3.89
CA VAL A 436 -8.51 -19.81 2.49
C VAL A 436 -10.01 -19.97 2.17
N THR A 437 -10.79 -20.58 3.06
CA THR A 437 -12.24 -20.76 2.85
C THR A 437 -12.99 -19.43 2.86
N LEU A 438 -12.65 -18.51 3.77
CA LEU A 438 -13.28 -17.20 3.87
C LEU A 438 -12.91 -16.32 2.65
N ALA A 439 -11.63 -16.27 2.32
CA ALA A 439 -11.13 -15.55 1.14
C ALA A 439 -11.81 -16.03 -0.15
N ALA A 440 -11.83 -17.34 -0.40
CA ALA A 440 -12.48 -17.91 -1.57
C ALA A 440 -14.00 -17.62 -1.62
N SER A 441 -14.66 -17.54 -0.46
CA SER A 441 -16.09 -17.16 -0.41
C SER A 441 -16.31 -15.72 -0.86
N TYR A 442 -15.39 -14.81 -0.50
CA TYR A 442 -15.47 -13.43 -0.93
C TYR A 442 -15.09 -13.27 -2.41
N ASP A 443 -14.04 -13.93 -2.85
CA ASP A 443 -13.63 -13.93 -4.26
C ASP A 443 -14.73 -14.47 -5.18
N ASP A 444 -15.40 -15.57 -4.80
CA ASP A 444 -16.55 -16.13 -5.51
C ASP A 444 -17.70 -15.10 -5.60
N TRP A 445 -17.98 -14.33 -4.56
CA TRP A 445 -18.98 -13.26 -4.63
C TRP A 445 -18.57 -12.18 -5.64
N CYS A 446 -17.30 -11.77 -5.64
CA CYS A 446 -16.77 -10.78 -6.57
C CYS A 446 -16.84 -11.28 -8.03
N ILE A 447 -16.44 -12.53 -8.28
CA ILE A 447 -16.50 -13.16 -9.61
C ILE A 447 -17.97 -13.27 -10.07
N ALA A 448 -18.91 -13.53 -9.17
CA ALA A 448 -20.33 -13.54 -9.50
C ALA A 448 -20.80 -12.18 -10.02
N GLN A 449 -20.29 -11.04 -9.49
CA GLN A 449 -20.65 -9.72 -10.02
C GLN A 449 -20.13 -9.53 -11.46
N LEU A 450 -18.91 -10.00 -11.75
CA LEU A 450 -18.34 -9.99 -13.10
C LEU A 450 -19.15 -10.88 -14.05
N ALA A 451 -19.48 -12.12 -13.64
CA ALA A 451 -20.29 -13.06 -14.41
C ALA A 451 -21.66 -12.47 -14.76
N ARG A 452 -22.35 -11.85 -13.79
CA ARG A 452 -23.64 -11.20 -14.01
C ARG A 452 -23.54 -10.05 -15.03
N LYS A 453 -22.50 -9.23 -14.93
CA LYS A 453 -22.25 -8.13 -15.88
C LYS A 453 -21.93 -8.63 -17.28
N ALA A 454 -21.19 -9.73 -17.39
CA ALA A 454 -20.85 -10.40 -18.63
C ALA A 454 -22.03 -11.22 -19.23
N GLY A 455 -23.17 -11.30 -18.55
CA GLY A 455 -24.34 -12.06 -19.00
C GLY A 455 -24.19 -13.58 -18.87
N ARG A 456 -23.28 -14.04 -18.03
CA ARG A 456 -22.95 -15.46 -17.76
C ARG A 456 -23.80 -15.99 -16.60
N GLU A 457 -25.08 -16.20 -16.83
CA GLU A 457 -26.07 -16.51 -15.78
C GLU A 457 -25.80 -17.84 -15.03
N GLU A 458 -25.28 -18.88 -15.70
CA GLU A 458 -24.94 -20.17 -15.07
C GLU A 458 -23.73 -20.00 -14.17
N ASP A 459 -22.71 -19.29 -14.62
CA ASP A 459 -21.51 -19.00 -13.85
C ASP A 459 -21.82 -18.07 -12.66
N TYR A 460 -22.73 -17.09 -12.86
CA TYR A 460 -23.23 -16.29 -11.75
C TYR A 460 -23.81 -17.14 -10.64
N ARG A 461 -24.70 -18.11 -10.99
CA ARG A 461 -25.30 -19.01 -9.98
C ARG A 461 -24.26 -19.87 -9.31
N PHE A 462 -23.32 -20.39 -10.07
CA PHE A 462 -22.23 -21.20 -9.56
C PHE A 462 -21.41 -20.45 -8.49
N HIS A 463 -20.92 -19.26 -8.81
CA HIS A 463 -20.10 -18.48 -7.90
C HIS A 463 -20.91 -17.87 -6.73
N ILE A 464 -22.13 -17.40 -6.96
CA ILE A 464 -22.93 -16.84 -5.88
C ILE A 464 -23.35 -17.90 -4.83
N GLU A 465 -23.50 -19.16 -5.21
CA GLU A 465 -23.73 -20.26 -4.24
C GLU A 465 -22.48 -20.50 -3.41
N ARG A 466 -21.33 -20.55 -4.01
CA ARG A 466 -20.03 -20.75 -3.34
C ARG A 466 -19.65 -19.59 -2.41
N SER A 467 -20.12 -18.39 -2.68
CA SER A 467 -19.89 -17.23 -1.81
C SER A 467 -20.45 -17.39 -0.38
N PHE A 468 -21.26 -18.41 -0.14
CA PHE A 468 -21.76 -18.78 1.20
C PHE A 468 -20.96 -19.90 1.87
N ASN A 469 -19.87 -20.37 1.28
CA ASN A 469 -19.07 -21.48 1.82
C ASN A 469 -18.51 -21.21 3.21
N TYR A 470 -18.25 -19.95 3.60
CA TYR A 470 -17.87 -19.57 4.96
C TYR A 470 -18.82 -20.14 6.02
N ARG A 471 -20.11 -20.37 5.71
CA ARG A 471 -21.10 -20.92 6.65
C ARG A 471 -20.76 -22.32 7.15
N HIS A 472 -20.00 -23.11 6.37
CA HIS A 472 -19.55 -24.44 6.77
C HIS A 472 -18.65 -24.41 8.00
N LEU A 473 -17.92 -23.32 8.19
CA LEU A 473 -16.95 -23.15 9.28
C LEU A 473 -17.51 -22.40 10.49
N PHE A 474 -18.69 -21.78 10.39
CA PHE A 474 -19.23 -21.01 11.51
C PHE A 474 -19.78 -21.90 12.62
N ASN A 475 -19.10 -21.89 13.77
CA ASN A 475 -19.56 -22.60 14.97
C ASN A 475 -20.55 -21.71 15.76
N LYS A 476 -21.84 -22.07 15.72
CA LYS A 476 -22.90 -21.28 16.35
C LYS A 476 -22.82 -21.25 17.88
N GLU A 477 -22.18 -22.22 18.50
CA GLU A 477 -22.06 -22.30 19.98
C GLU A 477 -21.04 -21.30 20.49
N THR A 478 -19.93 -21.10 19.74
CA THR A 478 -18.79 -20.25 20.13
C THR A 478 -18.78 -18.88 19.45
N GLY A 479 -19.45 -18.77 18.29
CA GLY A 479 -19.46 -17.54 17.48
C GLY A 479 -18.12 -17.27 16.78
N PHE A 480 -17.38 -18.32 16.41
CA PHE A 480 -16.14 -18.24 15.66
C PHE A 480 -16.25 -19.03 14.36
N PHE A 481 -15.45 -18.67 13.35
CA PHE A 481 -15.09 -19.57 12.28
C PHE A 481 -14.04 -20.54 12.81
N HIS A 482 -14.38 -21.80 12.81
CA HIS A 482 -13.63 -22.89 13.44
C HIS A 482 -13.14 -23.86 12.35
N PRO A 483 -11.86 -24.29 12.36
CA PRO A 483 -11.35 -25.23 11.37
C PRO A 483 -12.06 -26.58 11.46
N LYS A 484 -12.28 -27.19 10.29
CA LYS A 484 -12.85 -28.54 10.13
C LYS A 484 -11.86 -29.46 9.44
N ASP A 485 -11.87 -30.73 9.86
CA ASP A 485 -11.15 -31.81 9.18
C ASP A 485 -11.85 -32.24 7.88
N ALA A 486 -11.31 -33.27 7.26
CA ALA A 486 -11.87 -33.86 6.04
C ALA A 486 -13.17 -34.65 6.28
N GLU A 487 -13.44 -35.08 7.48
CA GLU A 487 -14.66 -35.78 7.92
C GLU A 487 -15.79 -34.80 8.23
N GLY A 488 -15.50 -33.48 8.31
CA GLY A 488 -16.46 -32.42 8.59
C GLY A 488 -16.66 -32.13 10.10
N GLU A 489 -15.79 -32.67 10.94
CA GLU A 489 -15.78 -32.42 12.37
C GLU A 489 -14.90 -31.20 12.70
N PHE A 490 -15.32 -30.41 13.70
CA PHE A 490 -14.50 -29.29 14.18
C PHE A 490 -13.27 -29.81 14.92
N ILE A 491 -12.12 -29.17 14.66
CA ILE A 491 -10.85 -29.52 15.33
C ILE A 491 -10.95 -29.24 16.83
N GLU A 492 -10.71 -30.24 17.65
CA GLU A 492 -10.75 -30.14 19.13
C GLU A 492 -9.56 -30.90 19.77
N PRO A 493 -8.96 -30.41 20.86
CA PRO A 493 -9.27 -29.16 21.57
C PRO A 493 -8.75 -27.93 20.80
N PHE A 494 -9.39 -26.77 20.97
CA PHE A 494 -9.08 -25.56 20.22
C PHE A 494 -8.96 -24.31 21.09
N ASP A 495 -7.87 -23.58 20.99
CA ASP A 495 -7.64 -22.26 21.61
C ASP A 495 -7.76 -21.17 20.54
N TYR A 496 -8.81 -20.35 20.61
CA TYR A 496 -9.11 -19.29 19.65
C TYR A 496 -8.05 -18.17 19.58
N ILE A 497 -7.05 -18.16 20.48
CA ILE A 497 -5.93 -17.22 20.45
C ILE A 497 -4.67 -17.89 19.90
N PHE A 498 -4.33 -19.12 20.36
CA PHE A 498 -3.00 -19.71 20.15
C PHE A 498 -2.96 -20.98 19.30
N SER A 499 -4.10 -21.58 18.94
CA SER A 499 -4.07 -22.74 18.04
C SER A 499 -3.62 -22.34 16.62
N GLY A 500 -2.91 -23.26 15.96
CA GLY A 500 -2.44 -23.08 14.58
C GLY A 500 -0.96 -22.68 14.43
N GLY A 501 -0.19 -22.70 15.53
CA GLY A 501 1.25 -22.41 15.49
C GLY A 501 1.59 -20.91 15.43
N THR A 502 2.79 -20.58 14.94
CA THR A 502 3.21 -19.19 14.77
C THR A 502 2.37 -18.49 13.71
N GLY A 503 1.81 -17.31 14.04
CA GLY A 503 0.90 -16.59 13.17
C GLY A 503 -0.45 -17.29 12.95
N ALA A 504 -0.75 -18.35 13.76
CA ALA A 504 -1.95 -19.19 13.64
C ALA A 504 -2.13 -19.84 12.24
N ARG A 505 -1.06 -19.95 11.46
CA ARG A 505 -1.05 -20.27 10.01
C ARG A 505 -1.57 -21.67 9.66
N ALA A 506 -1.68 -22.62 10.61
CA ALA A 506 -2.35 -23.88 10.30
C ALA A 506 -3.81 -23.67 9.89
N TYR A 507 -4.46 -22.64 10.43
CA TYR A 507 -5.89 -22.40 10.29
C TYR A 507 -6.25 -21.02 9.75
N TYR A 508 -5.52 -19.97 10.16
CA TYR A 508 -5.73 -18.59 9.77
C TYR A 508 -4.46 -18.06 9.08
N ASP A 509 -4.38 -16.76 8.87
CA ASP A 509 -3.19 -16.14 8.28
C ASP A 509 -2.76 -14.93 9.09
N GLU A 510 -1.53 -15.02 9.66
CA GLU A 510 -0.87 -13.97 10.45
C GLU A 510 -1.58 -13.58 11.76
N ASN A 511 -2.91 -13.69 11.80
CA ASN A 511 -3.76 -13.40 12.94
C ASN A 511 -4.54 -14.64 13.39
N ASN A 512 -5.17 -14.56 14.57
CA ASN A 512 -5.93 -15.64 15.16
C ASN A 512 -7.44 -15.58 14.83
N ALA A 513 -8.20 -16.51 15.41
CA ALA A 513 -9.63 -16.63 15.20
C ALA A 513 -10.43 -15.35 15.52
N TRP A 514 -9.97 -14.50 16.44
CA TRP A 514 -10.66 -13.27 16.81
C TRP A 514 -10.73 -12.24 15.67
N THR A 515 -9.70 -12.14 14.86
CA THR A 515 -9.69 -11.31 13.65
C THR A 515 -10.61 -11.91 12.59
N TYR A 516 -10.47 -13.21 12.34
CA TYR A 516 -11.17 -13.88 11.23
C TYR A 516 -12.67 -14.12 11.45
N ILE A 517 -13.24 -13.86 12.65
CA ILE A 517 -14.72 -13.80 12.83
C ILE A 517 -15.36 -12.83 11.82
N TRP A 518 -14.66 -11.76 11.45
CA TRP A 518 -15.22 -10.63 10.74
C TRP A 518 -14.94 -10.65 9.23
N ASP A 519 -14.22 -11.66 8.76
CA ASP A 519 -13.74 -11.77 7.37
C ASP A 519 -14.83 -12.28 6.40
N VAL A 520 -15.99 -11.64 6.46
CA VAL A 520 -17.13 -11.84 5.55
C VAL A 520 -17.55 -10.47 5.01
N HIS A 521 -16.67 -9.87 4.22
CA HIS A 521 -16.84 -8.50 3.71
C HIS A 521 -18.11 -8.32 2.88
N HIS A 522 -18.42 -9.30 2.03
CA HIS A 522 -19.51 -9.21 1.05
C HIS A 522 -20.90 -9.39 1.65
N ASN A 523 -21.05 -10.02 2.83
CA ASN A 523 -22.37 -10.38 3.36
C ASN A 523 -22.47 -10.20 4.87
N ILE A 524 -22.29 -8.96 5.33
CA ILE A 524 -22.33 -8.59 6.75
C ILE A 524 -23.72 -8.84 7.36
N ALA A 525 -24.79 -8.67 6.57
CA ALA A 525 -26.15 -8.98 7.04
C ALA A 525 -26.34 -10.47 7.40
N ASP A 526 -25.75 -11.37 6.59
CA ASP A 526 -25.77 -12.80 6.91
C ASP A 526 -24.87 -13.14 8.10
N LEU A 527 -23.71 -12.50 8.18
CA LEU A 527 -22.85 -12.65 9.37
C LEU A 527 -23.59 -12.27 10.64
N ILE A 528 -24.33 -11.15 10.67
CA ILE A 528 -25.20 -10.76 11.79
C ILE A 528 -26.27 -11.84 12.06
N ALA A 529 -26.87 -12.40 11.01
CA ALA A 529 -27.87 -13.47 11.14
C ALA A 529 -27.29 -14.76 11.72
N LEU A 530 -26.03 -15.09 11.41
CA LEU A 530 -25.32 -16.24 12.02
C LEU A 530 -25.15 -16.07 13.54
N PHE A 531 -24.95 -14.85 14.03
CA PHE A 531 -24.93 -14.53 15.46
C PHE A 531 -26.35 -14.58 16.09
N GLY A 532 -27.40 -14.55 15.28
CA GLY A 532 -28.80 -14.64 15.72
C GLY A 532 -29.44 -13.30 16.06
N SER A 533 -28.69 -12.24 16.36
CA SER A 533 -29.22 -10.87 16.51
C SER A 533 -28.09 -9.80 16.41
N LYS A 534 -28.48 -8.54 16.16
CA LYS A 534 -27.58 -7.38 16.15
C LYS A 534 -26.88 -7.19 17.51
N GLU A 535 -27.60 -7.42 18.62
CA GLU A 535 -27.07 -7.27 19.98
C GLU A 535 -25.97 -8.32 20.28
N ARG A 536 -26.18 -9.57 19.86
CA ARG A 536 -25.15 -10.62 20.02
C ARG A 536 -23.92 -10.35 19.15
N PHE A 537 -24.12 -9.87 17.93
CA PHE A 537 -23.06 -9.47 17.03
C PHE A 537 -22.23 -8.31 17.63
N THR A 538 -22.89 -7.23 18.09
CA THR A 538 -22.17 -6.09 18.69
C THR A 538 -21.54 -6.44 20.03
N ALA A 539 -22.14 -7.35 20.81
CA ALA A 539 -21.53 -7.85 22.04
C ALA A 539 -20.21 -8.60 21.76
N LYS A 540 -20.18 -9.44 20.71
CA LYS A 540 -18.96 -10.15 20.28
C LYS A 540 -17.91 -9.16 19.73
N LEU A 541 -18.34 -8.16 18.98
CA LEU A 541 -17.47 -7.10 18.50
C LEU A 541 -16.91 -6.23 19.64
N ASP A 542 -17.69 -5.94 20.66
CA ASP A 542 -17.21 -5.27 21.89
C ASP A 542 -16.24 -6.16 22.68
N GLU A 543 -16.45 -7.47 22.67
CA GLU A 543 -15.56 -8.44 23.31
C GLU A 543 -14.17 -8.45 22.65
N LEU A 544 -14.09 -8.42 21.32
CA LEU A 544 -12.83 -8.31 20.57
C LEU A 544 -11.93 -7.19 21.12
N PHE A 545 -12.48 -6.00 21.35
CA PHE A 545 -11.72 -4.85 21.87
C PHE A 545 -11.41 -4.91 23.38
N LYS A 546 -11.89 -5.94 24.08
CA LYS A 546 -11.71 -6.12 25.54
C LYS A 546 -10.92 -7.39 25.88
N GLN A 547 -10.96 -8.40 25.02
CA GLN A 547 -10.33 -9.69 25.28
C GLN A 547 -8.83 -9.51 25.45
N GLY A 548 -8.31 -9.78 26.64
CA GLY A 548 -6.88 -9.66 26.95
C GLY A 548 -6.03 -10.72 26.22
N LEU A 549 -4.72 -10.55 26.28
CA LEU A 549 -3.75 -11.43 25.62
C LEU A 549 -3.67 -12.83 26.25
N THR A 550 -4.23 -13.05 27.44
CA THR A 550 -4.25 -14.29 28.25
C THR A 550 -2.86 -14.77 28.70
N THR A 551 -1.79 -14.15 28.21
CA THR A 551 -0.40 -14.43 28.57
C THR A 551 0.42 -13.14 28.64
N SER A 552 1.74 -13.23 28.87
CA SER A 552 2.62 -12.07 28.80
C SER A 552 2.73 -11.55 27.35
N LYS A 553 2.95 -10.25 27.18
CA LYS A 553 3.19 -9.66 25.84
C LYS A 553 4.29 -10.39 25.06
N TRP A 554 5.39 -10.74 25.76
CA TRP A 554 6.50 -11.44 25.13
C TRP A 554 6.09 -12.80 24.56
N GLN A 555 5.32 -13.59 25.30
CA GLN A 555 4.83 -14.88 24.82
C GLN A 555 3.80 -14.73 23.72
N TYR A 556 2.93 -13.72 23.81
CA TYR A 556 1.91 -13.42 22.80
C TYR A 556 2.57 -13.09 21.46
N TYR A 557 3.45 -12.10 21.41
CA TYR A 557 4.09 -11.70 20.16
C TYR A 557 5.14 -12.71 19.64
N ALA A 558 5.66 -13.61 20.50
CA ALA A 558 6.46 -14.73 20.02
C ALA A 558 5.63 -15.76 19.23
N LYS A 559 4.32 -15.80 19.44
CA LYS A 559 3.38 -16.68 18.73
C LYS A 559 2.65 -15.96 17.58
N LEU A 560 2.35 -14.70 17.77
CA LEU A 560 1.54 -13.87 16.87
C LEU A 560 2.28 -12.55 16.59
N PRO A 561 3.41 -12.58 15.85
CA PRO A 561 4.24 -11.39 15.63
C PRO A 561 3.51 -10.31 14.85
N ASP A 562 2.66 -10.68 13.91
CA ASP A 562 1.90 -9.77 13.04
C ASP A 562 0.71 -9.10 13.77
N SER A 563 0.35 -9.57 14.97
CA SER A 563 -0.73 -9.01 15.80
C SER A 563 -0.33 -7.71 16.52
N SER A 564 0.41 -6.83 15.83
CA SER A 564 0.83 -5.52 16.35
C SER A 564 -0.31 -4.48 16.29
N GLY A 565 -0.13 -3.33 16.95
CA GLY A 565 -1.21 -2.32 17.01
C GLY A 565 -2.46 -2.79 17.77
N GLY A 566 -2.31 -3.67 18.75
CA GLY A 566 -3.40 -4.35 19.44
C GLY A 566 -4.24 -3.46 20.35
N VAL A 567 -5.57 -3.69 20.33
CA VAL A 567 -6.55 -3.19 21.31
C VAL A 567 -7.46 -4.37 21.69
N GLY A 568 -7.17 -5.02 22.79
CA GLY A 568 -7.73 -6.34 23.06
C GLY A 568 -7.15 -7.38 22.11
N GLN A 569 -8.02 -8.09 21.39
CA GLN A 569 -7.65 -8.99 20.28
C GLN A 569 -7.86 -8.34 18.90
N TYR A 570 -8.30 -7.08 18.85
CA TYR A 570 -8.29 -6.29 17.62
C TYR A 570 -6.83 -5.92 17.28
N VAL A 571 -6.46 -6.04 16.03
CA VAL A 571 -5.09 -5.84 15.52
C VAL A 571 -5.11 -4.76 14.43
N MET A 572 -4.61 -3.53 14.74
CA MET A 572 -4.54 -2.47 13.72
C MET A 572 -3.42 -2.71 12.71
N GLY A 573 -2.38 -3.40 13.11
CA GLY A 573 -1.15 -3.58 12.35
C GLY A 573 -1.21 -4.65 11.27
N ASN A 574 -2.43 -5.14 10.90
CA ASN A 574 -2.60 -6.14 9.86
C ASN A 574 -3.96 -5.98 9.14
N GLU A 575 -3.97 -6.18 7.84
CA GLU A 575 -5.00 -5.77 6.90
C GLU A 575 -6.39 -6.39 7.12
N PRO A 576 -6.54 -7.67 7.47
CA PRO A 576 -7.86 -8.27 7.74
C PRO A 576 -8.66 -7.55 8.83
N SER A 577 -8.02 -6.68 9.60
CA SER A 577 -8.68 -5.91 10.67
C SER A 577 -9.26 -4.56 10.24
N PHE A 578 -8.92 -4.03 9.08
CA PHE A 578 -9.21 -2.64 8.71
C PHE A 578 -10.69 -2.28 8.69
N HIS A 579 -11.55 -3.16 8.20
CA HIS A 579 -13.00 -2.94 8.10
C HIS A 579 -13.74 -3.10 9.43
N ILE A 580 -13.17 -3.85 10.39
CA ILE A 580 -13.85 -4.29 11.63
C ILE A 580 -14.43 -3.12 12.43
N PRO A 581 -13.74 -1.99 12.64
CA PRO A 581 -14.28 -0.86 13.42
C PRO A 581 -15.56 -0.24 12.83
N TYR A 582 -15.79 -0.44 11.53
CA TYR A 582 -16.94 0.08 10.80
C TYR A 582 -18.18 -0.81 10.86
N LEU A 583 -18.03 -2.05 11.32
CA LEU A 583 -19.12 -3.04 11.37
C LEU A 583 -20.24 -2.66 12.33
N TYR A 584 -19.98 -1.80 13.31
CA TYR A 584 -21.04 -1.28 14.20
C TYR A 584 -22.13 -0.52 13.45
N CYS A 585 -21.79 0.13 12.32
CA CYS A 585 -22.78 0.82 11.50
C CYS A 585 -23.84 -0.12 10.92
N TYR A 586 -23.46 -1.36 10.58
CA TYR A 586 -24.38 -2.38 10.07
C TYR A 586 -25.36 -2.92 11.16
N ALA A 587 -25.02 -2.71 12.39
CA ALA A 587 -25.87 -3.08 13.53
C ALA A 587 -26.67 -1.91 14.13
N GLY A 588 -26.54 -0.70 13.56
CA GLY A 588 -27.23 0.52 14.03
C GLY A 588 -26.58 1.18 15.24
N GLU A 589 -25.28 0.97 15.46
CA GLU A 589 -24.51 1.56 16.56
C GLU A 589 -23.34 2.45 16.08
N PRO A 590 -23.56 3.43 15.18
CA PRO A 590 -22.49 4.19 14.52
C PRO A 590 -21.58 4.97 15.48
N TRP A 591 -22.06 5.34 16.66
CA TRP A 591 -21.22 6.01 17.66
C TRP A 591 -20.06 5.14 18.15
N LYS A 592 -20.18 3.81 18.10
CA LYS A 592 -19.09 2.90 18.43
C LYS A 592 -18.01 2.93 17.33
N THR A 593 -18.40 2.93 16.06
CA THR A 593 -17.48 3.16 14.92
C THR A 593 -16.71 4.47 15.13
N GLN A 594 -17.39 5.58 15.35
CA GLN A 594 -16.78 6.90 15.52
C GLN A 594 -15.75 6.91 16.66
N LYS A 595 -16.08 6.26 17.78
CA LYS A 595 -15.17 6.11 18.91
C LYS A 595 -13.94 5.27 18.56
N ARG A 596 -14.14 4.11 17.91
CA ARG A 596 -13.05 3.16 17.62
C ARG A 596 -12.09 3.71 16.57
N VAL A 597 -12.60 4.23 15.48
CA VAL A 597 -11.79 4.77 14.39
C VAL A 597 -10.90 5.93 14.88
N ARG A 598 -11.47 6.88 15.63
CA ARG A 598 -10.68 7.99 16.22
C ARG A 598 -9.62 7.48 17.19
N MET A 599 -9.97 6.54 18.05
CA MET A 599 -9.02 5.91 18.99
C MET A 599 -7.85 5.23 18.25
N LEU A 600 -8.13 4.50 17.17
CA LEU A 600 -7.11 3.79 16.40
C LEU A 600 -6.16 4.76 15.70
N MET A 601 -6.69 5.78 15.04
CA MET A 601 -5.86 6.82 14.41
C MET A 601 -4.96 7.53 15.43
N GLU A 602 -5.51 7.94 16.59
CA GLU A 602 -4.77 8.65 17.64
C GLU A 602 -3.71 7.75 18.32
N SER A 603 -3.94 6.44 18.41
CA SER A 603 -3.06 5.53 19.14
C SER A 603 -1.91 5.00 18.29
N TRP A 604 -2.15 4.73 17.01
CA TRP A 604 -1.28 3.89 16.21
C TRP A 604 -0.65 4.57 15.00
N PHE A 605 -1.06 5.81 14.68
CA PHE A 605 -0.48 6.58 13.59
C PHE A 605 0.09 7.89 14.13
N ARG A 606 1.40 8.09 13.97
CA ARG A 606 2.11 9.24 14.56
C ARG A 606 3.20 9.75 13.65
N ASN A 607 3.50 11.04 13.76
CA ASN A 607 4.63 11.67 13.09
C ASN A 607 5.95 11.38 13.85
N ASP A 608 6.36 10.12 13.85
CA ASP A 608 7.65 9.68 14.41
C ASP A 608 8.19 8.43 13.70
N LEU A 609 9.45 8.06 13.99
CA LEU A 609 10.13 6.91 13.37
C LEU A 609 9.43 5.57 13.62
N MET A 610 8.60 5.46 14.64
CA MET A 610 7.80 4.28 14.97
C MET A 610 6.30 4.54 14.74
N GLY A 611 5.96 5.47 13.87
CA GLY A 611 4.62 5.97 13.67
C GLY A 611 3.68 5.06 12.86
N ILE A 612 4.13 3.87 12.48
CA ILE A 612 3.33 2.79 11.86
C ILE A 612 3.33 1.62 12.83
N CYS A 613 2.18 1.03 13.09
CA CYS A 613 2.03 -0.01 14.12
C CYS A 613 2.25 -1.45 13.62
N GLY A 614 2.29 -1.66 12.32
CA GLY A 614 2.53 -2.95 11.65
C GLY A 614 3.32 -2.78 10.39
N ASP A 615 3.21 -3.72 9.48
CA ASP A 615 3.70 -3.57 8.13
C ASP A 615 2.79 -2.59 7.39
N GLU A 616 3.37 -1.77 6.52
CA GLU A 616 2.62 -0.76 5.78
C GLU A 616 1.95 -1.35 4.53
N ASP A 617 2.57 -2.38 4.01
CA ASP A 617 2.15 -3.26 2.93
C ASP A 617 1.57 -2.56 1.69
N GLY A 618 2.51 -1.93 1.00
CA GLY A 618 2.28 -1.42 -0.35
C GLY A 618 1.24 -0.31 -0.49
N GLY A 619 0.93 0.39 0.60
CA GLY A 619 -0.09 1.42 0.66
C GLY A 619 -1.40 0.97 1.32
N GLY A 620 -1.55 -0.30 1.71
CA GLY A 620 -2.76 -0.85 2.33
C GLY A 620 -3.10 -0.14 3.63
N MET A 621 -2.19 -0.14 4.60
CA MET A 621 -2.38 0.53 5.88
C MET A 621 -2.46 2.07 5.75
N SER A 622 -1.68 2.65 4.85
CA SER A 622 -1.73 4.09 4.57
C SER A 622 -3.08 4.52 4.01
N ALA A 623 -3.65 3.74 3.09
CA ALA A 623 -4.97 4.02 2.52
C ALA A 623 -6.09 3.89 3.56
N PHE A 624 -6.00 2.93 4.50
CA PHE A 624 -6.91 2.88 5.65
C PHE A 624 -6.87 4.20 6.43
N TYR A 625 -5.67 4.70 6.75
CA TYR A 625 -5.53 5.95 7.49
C TYR A 625 -6.07 7.15 6.71
N VAL A 626 -5.78 7.25 5.41
CA VAL A 626 -6.29 8.33 4.54
C VAL A 626 -7.81 8.35 4.55
N PHE A 627 -8.48 7.24 4.29
CA PHE A 627 -9.93 7.15 4.33
C PHE A 627 -10.51 7.48 5.70
N SER A 628 -9.96 6.88 6.75
CA SER A 628 -10.43 7.08 8.12
C SER A 628 -10.28 8.54 8.58
N ALA A 629 -9.18 9.20 8.20
CA ALA A 629 -8.92 10.60 8.50
C ALA A 629 -9.85 11.54 7.71
N MET A 630 -10.22 11.19 6.48
CA MET A 630 -11.27 11.88 5.72
C MET A 630 -12.67 11.67 6.32
N GLY A 631 -12.90 10.59 7.06
CA GLY A 631 -14.12 10.32 7.79
C GLY A 631 -15.05 9.26 7.17
N PHE A 632 -14.56 8.42 6.26
CA PHE A 632 -15.32 7.32 5.65
C PHE A 632 -14.41 6.16 5.24
N TYR A 633 -14.98 4.99 4.91
CA TYR A 633 -14.19 3.80 4.57
C TYR A 633 -14.98 2.86 3.63
N PRO A 634 -14.32 2.22 2.63
CA PRO A 634 -14.90 1.24 1.71
C PRO A 634 -14.91 -0.15 2.35
N VAL A 635 -15.85 -0.44 3.25
CA VAL A 635 -15.92 -1.70 4.02
C VAL A 635 -15.94 -2.95 3.14
N THR A 636 -16.60 -2.86 1.98
CA THR A 636 -16.71 -3.96 1.02
C THR A 636 -16.24 -3.48 -0.35
N ALA A 637 -15.02 -3.82 -0.75
CA ALA A 637 -14.61 -3.67 -2.15
C ALA A 637 -15.57 -4.49 -3.04
N GLY A 638 -16.04 -3.90 -4.12
CA GLY A 638 -17.12 -4.47 -4.96
C GLY A 638 -18.51 -3.90 -4.69
N MET A 639 -18.64 -3.01 -3.69
CA MET A 639 -19.86 -2.24 -3.43
C MET A 639 -19.58 -0.74 -3.64
N PRO A 640 -20.48 0.01 -4.30
CA PRO A 640 -20.24 1.44 -4.59
C PRO A 640 -20.62 2.34 -3.40
N TYR A 641 -20.31 1.94 -2.17
CA TYR A 641 -20.69 2.63 -0.94
C TYR A 641 -19.50 2.78 0.01
N TYR A 642 -19.53 3.89 0.75
CA TYR A 642 -18.55 4.19 1.81
C TYR A 642 -19.28 4.40 3.13
N VAL A 643 -18.78 3.75 4.19
CA VAL A 643 -19.35 3.86 5.53
C VAL A 643 -18.77 5.08 6.24
N ILE A 644 -19.63 5.92 6.81
CA ILE A 644 -19.24 7.13 7.52
C ILE A 644 -18.65 6.76 8.88
N GLY A 645 -17.40 7.23 9.11
CA GLY A 645 -16.69 7.11 10.37
C GLY A 645 -16.76 8.39 11.20
N SER A 646 -15.57 8.92 11.56
CA SER A 646 -15.43 10.22 12.25
C SER A 646 -14.21 10.94 11.70
N PRO A 647 -14.39 12.00 10.92
CA PRO A 647 -13.28 12.70 10.28
C PRO A 647 -12.31 13.29 11.32
N LEU A 648 -11.00 13.25 10.98
CA LEU A 648 -9.95 13.83 11.82
C LEU A 648 -9.90 15.35 11.66
N PHE A 649 -10.15 15.84 10.46
CA PHE A 649 -10.06 17.24 10.05
C PHE A 649 -11.42 17.95 10.13
N SER A 650 -11.41 19.28 10.26
CA SER A 650 -12.62 20.09 10.22
C SER A 650 -13.19 20.23 8.81
N GLU A 651 -12.34 20.12 7.79
CA GLU A 651 -12.76 20.13 6.40
C GLU A 651 -11.82 19.23 5.59
N VAL A 652 -12.39 18.50 4.64
CA VAL A 652 -11.69 17.71 3.63
C VAL A 652 -12.28 18.08 2.27
N GLU A 653 -11.44 18.33 1.30
CA GLU A 653 -11.81 18.68 -0.06
C GLU A 653 -11.12 17.70 -1.02
N ILE A 654 -11.90 17.02 -1.84
CA ILE A 654 -11.42 16.04 -2.83
C ILE A 654 -11.70 16.61 -4.23
N ALA A 655 -10.64 16.98 -4.94
CA ALA A 655 -10.72 17.38 -6.33
C ALA A 655 -10.77 16.14 -7.23
N LEU A 656 -11.71 16.08 -8.14
CA LEU A 656 -11.97 14.93 -9.00
C LEU A 656 -11.57 15.21 -10.45
N ASP A 657 -11.15 14.20 -11.18
CA ASP A 657 -10.73 14.32 -12.60
C ASP A 657 -11.83 14.86 -13.52
N ASN A 658 -13.09 14.66 -13.14
CA ASN A 658 -14.23 15.21 -13.88
C ASN A 658 -14.47 16.73 -13.66
N GLY A 659 -13.61 17.38 -12.87
CA GLY A 659 -13.66 18.80 -12.53
C GLY A 659 -14.59 19.14 -11.37
N ASN A 660 -15.29 18.17 -10.79
CA ASN A 660 -16.10 18.36 -9.60
C ASN A 660 -15.23 18.33 -8.33
N THR A 661 -15.79 18.79 -7.23
CA THR A 661 -15.19 18.74 -5.91
C THR A 661 -16.18 18.18 -4.90
N PHE A 662 -15.77 17.21 -4.12
CA PHE A 662 -16.54 16.69 -2.99
C PHE A 662 -15.93 17.20 -1.69
N ARG A 663 -16.76 17.76 -0.81
CA ARG A 663 -16.33 18.34 0.48
C ARG A 663 -16.95 17.60 1.64
N ILE A 664 -16.17 17.37 2.67
CA ILE A 664 -16.64 16.90 3.98
C ILE A 664 -16.36 18.01 4.98
N VAL A 665 -17.39 18.53 5.63
CA VAL A 665 -17.28 19.58 6.62
C VAL A 665 -17.75 19.04 7.97
N ALA A 666 -16.84 18.95 8.93
CA ALA A 666 -17.10 18.48 10.29
C ALA A 666 -17.14 19.67 11.25
N GLU A 667 -18.32 20.28 11.39
CA GLU A 667 -18.52 21.42 12.26
C GLU A 667 -18.31 21.05 13.73
N ASN A 668 -17.58 21.90 14.44
CA ASN A 668 -17.26 21.72 15.85
C ASN A 668 -16.39 20.46 16.13
N ASN A 669 -15.65 19.95 15.13
CA ASN A 669 -14.78 18.80 15.28
C ASN A 669 -13.60 19.09 16.21
N SER A 670 -13.32 18.17 17.12
CA SER A 670 -12.15 18.19 18.00
C SER A 670 -11.83 16.77 18.46
N LYS A 671 -10.80 16.62 19.27
CA LYS A 671 -10.47 15.33 19.91
C LYS A 671 -11.62 14.81 20.78
N GLU A 672 -12.32 15.69 21.48
CA GLU A 672 -13.49 15.38 22.32
C GLU A 672 -14.76 15.24 21.47
N ASN A 673 -14.96 16.13 20.50
CA ASN A 673 -16.16 16.22 19.67
C ASN A 673 -16.03 15.28 18.46
N LYS A 674 -16.01 13.99 18.70
CA LYS A 674 -15.83 12.93 17.68
C LYS A 674 -17.14 12.25 17.26
N TYR A 675 -18.25 12.55 17.91
CA TYR A 675 -19.54 11.89 17.67
C TYR A 675 -20.43 12.76 16.78
N ILE A 676 -20.93 12.18 15.71
CA ILE A 676 -21.88 12.83 14.79
C ILE A 676 -23.23 12.97 15.50
N GLN A 677 -23.75 14.20 15.59
CA GLN A 677 -25.05 14.52 16.17
C GLN A 677 -26.14 14.61 15.10
N SER A 678 -25.80 15.11 13.91
CA SER A 678 -26.65 15.19 12.74
C SER A 678 -25.78 15.37 11.50
N ALA A 679 -26.36 15.08 10.33
CA ALA A 679 -25.69 15.27 9.05
C ALA A 679 -26.62 15.88 8.00
N THR A 680 -26.02 16.54 7.00
CA THR A 680 -26.68 16.88 5.74
C THR A 680 -25.82 16.46 4.56
N LEU A 681 -26.46 16.00 3.49
CA LEU A 681 -25.83 15.78 2.18
C LEU A 681 -26.44 16.78 1.19
N ASN A 682 -25.59 17.62 0.62
CA ASN A 682 -26.01 18.71 -0.28
C ASN A 682 -27.14 19.58 0.31
N GLY A 683 -27.02 19.93 1.60
CA GLY A 683 -27.96 20.78 2.34
C GLY A 683 -29.26 20.10 2.76
N LYS A 684 -29.48 18.82 2.44
CA LYS A 684 -30.66 18.06 2.88
C LYS A 684 -30.32 17.20 4.10
N PRO A 685 -31.23 17.07 5.08
CA PRO A 685 -31.03 16.18 6.22
C PRO A 685 -30.64 14.76 5.76
N TYR A 686 -29.63 14.20 6.40
CA TYR A 686 -29.06 12.91 6.04
C TYR A 686 -28.88 12.03 7.27
N THR A 687 -29.59 10.91 7.34
CA THR A 687 -29.57 10.00 8.49
C THR A 687 -28.75 8.74 8.24
N LYS A 688 -28.44 8.43 6.95
CA LYS A 688 -27.70 7.22 6.60
C LYS A 688 -26.27 7.27 7.11
N THR A 689 -25.76 6.12 7.54
CA THR A 689 -24.36 5.94 7.98
C THR A 689 -23.41 5.62 6.83
N TYR A 690 -23.83 5.81 5.60
CA TYR A 690 -23.07 5.58 4.37
C TYR A 690 -23.50 6.55 3.28
N PHE A 691 -22.68 6.69 2.24
CA PHE A 691 -23.00 7.37 1.00
C PHE A 691 -22.38 6.64 -0.19
N SER A 692 -22.82 6.95 -1.40
CA SER A 692 -22.40 6.24 -2.60
C SER A 692 -21.17 6.87 -3.26
N HIS A 693 -20.49 6.12 -4.12
CA HIS A 693 -19.44 6.61 -5.00
C HIS A 693 -19.96 7.72 -5.94
N GLU A 694 -21.19 7.58 -6.42
CA GLU A 694 -21.86 8.60 -7.24
C GLU A 694 -22.07 9.93 -6.49
N ASP A 695 -22.32 9.88 -5.17
CA ASP A 695 -22.39 11.11 -4.35
C ASP A 695 -21.05 11.86 -4.34
N ILE A 696 -19.91 11.12 -4.38
CA ILE A 696 -18.58 11.73 -4.54
C ILE A 696 -18.43 12.30 -5.94
N LEU A 697 -18.64 11.50 -6.98
CA LEU A 697 -18.40 11.91 -8.37
C LEU A 697 -19.28 13.08 -8.82
N SER A 698 -20.49 13.18 -8.28
CA SER A 698 -21.39 14.31 -8.54
C SER A 698 -20.91 15.62 -7.92
N GLY A 699 -19.94 15.55 -7.02
CA GLY A 699 -19.50 16.68 -6.21
C GLY A 699 -20.52 17.05 -5.12
N GLY A 700 -20.23 18.10 -4.37
CA GLY A 700 -21.13 18.60 -3.33
C GLY A 700 -20.55 18.51 -1.92
N GLU A 701 -21.42 18.42 -0.91
CA GLU A 701 -20.98 18.55 0.48
C GLU A 701 -21.69 17.56 1.41
N LEU A 702 -20.90 16.77 2.15
CA LEU A 702 -21.34 16.07 3.35
C LEU A 702 -20.98 16.94 4.57
N ARG A 703 -21.98 17.47 5.26
CA ARG A 703 -21.78 18.29 6.46
C ARG A 703 -22.21 17.52 7.69
N LEU A 704 -21.30 17.41 8.66
CA LEU A 704 -21.45 16.66 9.91
C LEU A 704 -21.43 17.64 11.08
N GLN A 705 -22.45 17.63 11.93
CA GLN A 705 -22.42 18.34 13.21
C GLN A 705 -21.82 17.43 14.28
N MET A 706 -20.65 17.80 14.79
CA MET A 706 -19.91 16.97 15.75
C MET A 706 -20.23 17.40 17.20
N GLY A 707 -20.13 16.44 18.13
CA GLY A 707 -20.32 16.64 19.57
C GLY A 707 -19.51 15.66 20.42
N ASN A 708 -19.45 15.92 21.73
CA ASN A 708 -18.61 15.18 22.68
C ASN A 708 -19.32 14.00 23.36
N ARG A 709 -20.56 13.69 22.97
CA ARG A 709 -21.33 12.58 23.50
C ARG A 709 -21.85 11.69 22.38
N PRO A 710 -21.93 10.37 22.58
CA PRO A 710 -22.60 9.46 21.64
C PRO A 710 -24.01 9.94 21.30
N CYS A 711 -24.36 9.92 20.01
CA CYS A 711 -25.72 10.18 19.54
C CYS A 711 -26.42 8.85 19.31
N TYR A 712 -27.56 8.66 19.98
CA TYR A 712 -28.36 7.44 19.90
C TYR A 712 -29.57 7.58 18.97
N THR A 713 -29.62 8.65 18.18
CA THR A 713 -30.76 8.96 17.30
C THR A 713 -30.35 9.18 15.83
N TRP A 714 -29.06 9.37 15.53
CA TRP A 714 -28.54 9.48 14.17
C TRP A 714 -27.98 8.15 13.70
N GLY A 715 -28.40 7.70 12.51
CA GLY A 715 -27.87 6.51 11.86
C GLY A 715 -28.28 5.17 12.49
N VAL A 716 -29.42 5.14 13.21
CA VAL A 716 -29.87 3.97 13.97
C VAL A 716 -31.09 3.26 13.35
N GLY A 717 -31.72 3.87 12.34
CA GLY A 717 -32.86 3.30 11.64
C GLY A 717 -32.45 2.14 10.70
N GLU A 718 -33.38 1.23 10.40
CA GLU A 718 -33.10 0.13 9.48
C GLU A 718 -32.72 0.62 8.07
N ASP A 719 -33.27 1.75 7.62
CA ASP A 719 -32.95 2.36 6.33
C ASP A 719 -31.66 3.18 6.36
N ASP A 720 -31.07 3.38 7.54
CA ASP A 720 -29.85 4.19 7.75
C ASP A 720 -28.58 3.33 7.74
N ILE A 721 -28.69 2.02 7.89
CA ILE A 721 -27.56 1.09 7.90
C ILE A 721 -27.00 0.88 6.48
N PRO A 722 -25.69 0.61 6.35
CA PRO A 722 -25.09 0.37 5.03
C PRO A 722 -25.69 -0.86 4.35
N PRO A 723 -25.80 -0.84 3.00
CA PRO A 723 -26.17 -2.03 2.25
C PRO A 723 -25.16 -3.17 2.47
N SER A 724 -25.67 -4.39 2.48
CA SER A 724 -24.87 -5.60 2.50
C SER A 724 -25.05 -6.34 1.19
N GLY A 725 -23.98 -6.96 0.69
CA GLY A 725 -24.06 -7.88 -0.44
C GLY A 725 -24.90 -9.11 -0.08
N GLY A 726 -24.91 -10.06 -0.93
CA GLY A 726 -25.69 -11.28 -0.80
C GLY A 726 -26.02 -11.81 -2.20
N ARG A 727 -27.20 -12.41 -2.40
CA ARG A 727 -27.62 -12.91 -3.71
C ARG A 727 -28.09 -11.81 -4.65
#